data_722d76da74b60109d757b36466ad5307
#
_entry.id   722d76da74b60109d757b36466ad5307
#
_cell.length_a   1.000
_cell.length_b   1.000
_cell.length_c   1.000
_cell.angle_alpha   90.00
_cell.angle_beta   90.00
_cell.angle_gamma   90.00
#
_symmetry.space_group_name_H-M   'P 1'
#
loop_
_entity.id
_entity.type
_entity.pdbx_description
1 polymer ?
#
loop_
_entity_poly.entity_id
_entity_poly.type
_entity_poly.pdbx_seq_one_letter_code
_entity_poly.pdbx_strand_id
1 'polypeptide(L)'
;MKHLFSFLLLLLFSSLAKSQTIDGLVLDDKNLPLPGVNISQKISGKFTITDFDGKFSIEATAGDILEFSFVGFQSITKTVALKTMTIVMKEQANSLNEVIVIGYGTKKLGAITGSVVQIKAADIIKTPSQSPIQAIQGKAAGVNIVTNDEPGSNPSIRIRGLGTLIGNRDPLYIVDGVESGINGFSPNDIETMDILKDASSLAIYGQKGSNGVVIITTKKGKQGRIKISYDSYYGQKFIQKKVKMADSYRFAYYNNVAAGSASYFSFDQPYNTDWLDEITSTGEVMSHHIAVSGGNETATYYFSATNYKEKGILTGTEYERNNISSRNEFKLLDNKLKISQNINLVVAKNRTKPVSAFTNAYKQSPIVPVYFDNGRWGVPLRNPTTGLIDINGSDRFNNVANPAAQLFYSNDQNKDVAILGSVSAELKLTRNFSYTSNFGAKYNTYKGFSFIPNDQFYLAQNATSTIQDYEDSFGNSEVIYNTLEQKRSNSYEFNWDNYLTFKKSFGKHDITAVLGMSRTTKNIFEDLNGTRRNVPVESNYWSFNLSSYNTPTAPGSVVTNQRNTPIVSLAYFARAEYDYNGKYLVTASVRREGTSSFQEVQKWGVFPAVSAGWVMSEEKFLQNVKFLNYLKLRAGYGELGNANSLYSLNIPIFASGFNYAFGADQNIFPGSNQPYEVDPNLTWETMGELDLGLDFKVLNNKLSGTVDLYSRKSSNVILPVQAPFVISQGNTVVNTGDVTNKGVEVSFKWDKRINDNWSYWVSGNYSYNKNELVKAQNSYFANYIGGGLGNGQWTKQVLVGEALGSFYVYQVTGKNADGNFTYSDERVVAGSYLPTYTYGLSFGINYRKFDFSVDTYGVGGNKVYNGKKAQRFGGENIEYAYLDSFWSPATPNGANPAPFNEVPRASTYYIEDGSYLRINNITIGYTLPKIIEKIERVRIYATAINPLLFTKYSGYSPEVVGGDNANPLGGAGIELDAYPTNKTYLFGLNVSF
;
A
#
# COMPACT_ATOMS: atom_id res chain seq x y z
N MET A 1 -36.67 -67.18 -41.02
CA MET A 1 -37.48 -65.96 -41.38
C MET A 1 -38.08 -65.24 -40.22
N LYS A 2 -38.46 -65.89 -39.10
CA LYS A 2 -39.11 -65.18 -37.93
C LYS A 2 -38.15 -64.21 -37.17
N HIS A 3 -36.86 -64.55 -37.11
CA HIS A 3 -35.90 -63.66 -36.37
C HIS A 3 -35.39 -62.49 -37.21
N LEU A 4 -35.46 -62.56 -38.52
CA LEU A 4 -35.10 -61.41 -39.39
C LEU A 4 -36.17 -60.31 -39.40
N PHE A 5 -37.43 -60.72 -39.23
CA PHE A 5 -38.58 -59.78 -39.13
C PHE A 5 -38.62 -59.02 -37.82
N SER A 6 -38.21 -59.70 -36.71
CA SER A 6 -38.11 -59.06 -35.36
C SER A 6 -36.93 -58.06 -35.31
N PHE A 7 -35.81 -58.33 -36.03
CA PHE A 7 -34.67 -57.43 -36.11
C PHE A 7 -34.94 -56.20 -36.98
N LEU A 8 -35.70 -56.41 -38.09
CA LEU A 8 -36.17 -55.30 -38.94
C LEU A 8 -37.23 -54.41 -38.23
N LEU A 9 -38.10 -54.99 -37.39
CA LEU A 9 -39.06 -54.21 -36.54
C LEU A 9 -38.36 -53.41 -35.44
N LEU A 10 -37.28 -53.97 -34.85
CA LEU A 10 -36.48 -53.26 -33.87
C LEU A 10 -35.69 -52.10 -34.51
N LEU A 11 -35.21 -52.26 -35.75
CA LEU A 11 -34.55 -51.20 -36.53
C LEU A 11 -35.52 -50.08 -37.00
N LEU A 12 -36.79 -50.39 -37.22
CA LEU A 12 -37.83 -49.43 -37.59
C LEU A 12 -38.31 -48.58 -36.37
N PHE A 13 -38.22 -49.11 -35.12
CA PHE A 13 -38.55 -48.36 -33.92
C PHE A 13 -37.39 -47.45 -33.44
N SER A 14 -36.13 -47.68 -33.84
CA SER A 14 -35.00 -46.82 -33.46
C SER A 14 -34.89 -45.52 -34.29
N SER A 15 -35.71 -45.32 -35.28
CA SER A 15 -35.60 -44.17 -36.20
C SER A 15 -36.59 -42.99 -35.92
N LEU A 16 -37.28 -42.98 -34.78
CA LEU A 16 -38.33 -41.98 -34.47
C LEU A 16 -38.01 -40.96 -33.34
N ALA A 17 -36.74 -40.97 -32.81
CA ALA A 17 -36.33 -39.87 -31.95
C ALA A 17 -35.85 -38.69 -32.81
N LYS A 18 -36.74 -37.96 -33.44
CA LYS A 18 -36.39 -36.67 -34.10
C LYS A 18 -36.08 -35.66 -33.03
N SER A 19 -34.77 -35.23 -32.93
CA SER A 19 -34.42 -33.99 -32.24
C SER A 19 -35.23 -32.86 -32.84
N GLN A 20 -35.94 -32.13 -32.00
CA GLN A 20 -36.70 -30.93 -32.42
C GLN A 20 -36.02 -29.70 -31.80
N THR A 21 -36.11 -28.59 -32.50
CA THR A 21 -35.67 -27.31 -31.98
C THR A 21 -36.70 -26.85 -30.94
N ILE A 22 -36.20 -26.57 -29.76
CA ILE A 22 -36.96 -26.01 -28.64
C ILE A 22 -36.63 -24.54 -28.52
N ASP A 23 -37.61 -23.69 -28.74
CA ASP A 23 -37.48 -22.25 -28.55
C ASP A 23 -38.03 -21.84 -27.18
N GLY A 24 -37.47 -20.81 -26.58
CA GLY A 24 -37.97 -20.33 -25.30
C GLY A 24 -37.53 -18.93 -24.93
N LEU A 25 -38.12 -18.48 -23.82
CA LEU A 25 -37.85 -17.16 -23.24
C LEU A 25 -37.46 -17.34 -21.78
N VAL A 26 -36.37 -16.72 -21.38
CA VAL A 26 -35.96 -16.69 -19.95
C VAL A 26 -36.18 -15.29 -19.42
N LEU A 27 -36.90 -15.23 -18.31
CA LEU A 27 -37.24 -13.98 -17.62
C LEU A 27 -36.69 -14.01 -16.19
N ASP A 28 -36.52 -12.87 -15.59
CA ASP A 28 -36.31 -12.74 -14.14
C ASP A 28 -37.65 -12.85 -13.37
N ASP A 29 -37.60 -12.79 -12.05
CA ASP A 29 -38.73 -12.77 -11.16
C ASP A 29 -39.66 -11.53 -11.29
N LYS A 30 -39.24 -10.56 -12.14
CA LYS A 30 -39.98 -9.33 -12.48
C LYS A 30 -40.51 -9.33 -13.90
N ASN A 31 -40.41 -10.49 -14.58
CA ASN A 31 -40.79 -10.69 -15.96
C ASN A 31 -40.00 -9.87 -16.99
N LEU A 32 -38.76 -9.49 -16.66
CA LEU A 32 -37.82 -8.86 -17.58
C LEU A 32 -36.97 -9.93 -18.29
N PRO A 33 -36.69 -9.78 -19.62
CA PRO A 33 -35.82 -10.70 -20.33
C PRO A 33 -34.45 -10.82 -19.72
N LEU A 34 -33.93 -12.05 -19.54
CA LEU A 34 -32.59 -12.33 -19.07
C LEU A 34 -31.66 -12.72 -20.22
N PRO A 35 -30.82 -11.81 -20.72
CA PRO A 35 -29.81 -12.12 -21.71
C PRO A 35 -28.60 -12.83 -21.08
N GLY A 36 -27.99 -13.75 -21.82
CA GLY A 36 -26.76 -14.43 -21.39
C GLY A 36 -26.97 -15.59 -20.42
N VAL A 37 -28.21 -16.07 -20.24
CA VAL A 37 -28.49 -17.28 -19.47
C VAL A 37 -27.93 -18.49 -20.19
N ASN A 38 -27.11 -19.27 -19.50
CA ASN A 38 -26.53 -20.49 -20.05
C ASN A 38 -27.54 -21.64 -19.89
N ILE A 39 -27.85 -22.32 -20.98
CA ILE A 39 -28.81 -23.44 -21.05
C ILE A 39 -28.06 -24.67 -21.51
N SER A 40 -27.96 -25.68 -20.66
CA SER A 40 -27.26 -26.92 -20.96
C SER A 40 -28.15 -28.14 -20.84
N GLN A 41 -27.99 -29.09 -21.76
CA GLN A 41 -28.68 -30.38 -21.73
C GLN A 41 -27.83 -31.37 -20.95
N LYS A 42 -28.33 -31.88 -19.84
CA LYS A 42 -27.57 -32.71 -18.88
C LYS A 42 -27.02 -34.02 -19.44
N ILE A 43 -27.63 -34.60 -20.45
CA ILE A 43 -27.26 -35.92 -20.99
C ILE A 43 -26.36 -35.79 -22.22
N SER A 44 -26.71 -34.89 -23.16
CA SER A 44 -25.98 -34.77 -24.44
C SER A 44 -24.85 -33.75 -24.41
N GLY A 45 -24.82 -32.91 -23.41
CA GLY A 45 -23.86 -31.80 -23.27
C GLY A 45 -24.07 -30.63 -24.26
N LYS A 46 -25.14 -30.64 -25.06
CA LYS A 46 -25.49 -29.51 -25.91
C LYS A 46 -25.83 -28.29 -25.04
N PHE A 47 -25.43 -27.10 -25.49
CA PHE A 47 -25.74 -25.86 -24.79
C PHE A 47 -26.08 -24.73 -25.76
N THR A 48 -26.76 -23.72 -25.23
CA THR A 48 -27.08 -22.46 -25.91
C THR A 48 -27.13 -21.34 -24.86
N ILE A 49 -27.16 -20.10 -25.33
CA ILE A 49 -27.21 -18.91 -24.45
C ILE A 49 -28.35 -18.04 -24.92
N THR A 50 -29.09 -17.42 -23.97
CA THR A 50 -30.17 -16.47 -24.34
C THR A 50 -29.63 -15.21 -25.00
N ASP A 51 -30.34 -14.74 -26.00
CA ASP A 51 -30.07 -13.47 -26.67
C ASP A 51 -30.50 -12.26 -25.80
N PHE A 52 -30.43 -11.04 -26.38
CA PHE A 52 -30.76 -9.80 -25.64
C PHE A 52 -32.23 -9.68 -25.24
N ASP A 53 -33.12 -10.39 -25.93
CA ASP A 53 -34.55 -10.45 -25.61
C ASP A 53 -34.86 -11.63 -24.65
N GLY A 54 -33.83 -12.30 -24.10
CA GLY A 54 -34.00 -13.47 -23.24
C GLY A 54 -34.41 -14.74 -23.99
N LYS A 55 -34.43 -14.73 -25.34
CA LYS A 55 -34.86 -15.88 -26.16
C LYS A 55 -33.68 -16.84 -26.35
N PHE A 56 -34.02 -18.13 -26.44
CA PHE A 56 -33.07 -19.18 -26.76
C PHE A 56 -33.66 -20.18 -27.72
N SER A 57 -32.78 -20.91 -28.40
CA SER A 57 -33.12 -22.03 -29.26
C SER A 57 -32.10 -23.14 -29.03
N ILE A 58 -32.58 -24.36 -28.75
CA ILE A 58 -31.72 -25.53 -28.47
C ILE A 58 -32.35 -26.80 -29.06
N GLU A 59 -31.53 -27.65 -29.63
CA GLU A 59 -31.99 -28.98 -30.14
C GLU A 59 -32.11 -29.94 -28.97
N ALA A 60 -33.30 -30.43 -28.67
CA ALA A 60 -33.57 -31.38 -27.61
C ALA A 60 -34.73 -32.30 -27.98
N THR A 61 -34.88 -33.42 -27.27
CA THR A 61 -36.03 -34.33 -27.40
C THR A 61 -36.96 -34.22 -26.20
N ALA A 62 -38.23 -34.56 -26.38
CA ALA A 62 -39.18 -34.58 -25.26
C ALA A 62 -38.67 -35.58 -24.17
N GLY A 63 -38.62 -35.10 -22.92
CA GLY A 63 -38.05 -35.84 -21.79
C GLY A 63 -36.64 -35.45 -21.42
N ASP A 64 -35.91 -34.67 -22.25
CA ASP A 64 -34.59 -34.17 -21.92
C ASP A 64 -34.66 -33.15 -20.78
N ILE A 65 -33.61 -33.11 -19.97
CA ILE A 65 -33.49 -32.16 -18.84
C ILE A 65 -32.58 -31.02 -19.28
N LEU A 66 -33.11 -29.80 -19.33
CA LEU A 66 -32.38 -28.58 -19.53
C LEU A 66 -32.09 -27.91 -18.20
N GLU A 67 -30.84 -27.51 -17.97
CA GLU A 67 -30.41 -26.72 -16.84
C GLU A 67 -30.15 -25.29 -17.29
N PHE A 68 -30.81 -24.36 -16.65
CA PHE A 68 -30.69 -22.91 -16.85
C PHE A 68 -29.86 -22.34 -15.72
N SER A 69 -28.74 -21.70 -16.06
CA SER A 69 -27.81 -21.10 -15.09
C SER A 69 -27.41 -19.70 -15.53
N PHE A 70 -27.45 -18.76 -14.58
CA PHE A 70 -27.02 -17.37 -14.80
C PHE A 70 -26.40 -16.82 -13.52
N VAL A 71 -25.38 -15.97 -13.64
CA VAL A 71 -24.68 -15.37 -12.51
C VAL A 71 -25.64 -14.46 -11.74
N GLY A 72 -25.83 -14.75 -10.44
CA GLY A 72 -26.77 -14.00 -9.59
C GLY A 72 -28.18 -14.58 -9.52
N PHE A 73 -28.46 -15.67 -10.23
CA PHE A 73 -29.75 -16.35 -10.24
C PHE A 73 -29.68 -17.81 -9.79
N GLN A 74 -30.75 -18.32 -9.23
CA GLN A 74 -30.87 -19.72 -8.85
C GLN A 74 -30.96 -20.58 -10.10
N SER A 75 -30.06 -21.56 -10.24
CA SER A 75 -30.14 -22.51 -11.36
C SER A 75 -31.43 -23.33 -11.29
N ILE A 76 -32.10 -23.47 -12.44
CA ILE A 76 -33.39 -24.18 -12.58
C ILE A 76 -33.21 -25.32 -13.58
N THR A 77 -33.67 -26.49 -13.24
CA THR A 77 -33.78 -27.62 -14.17
C THR A 77 -35.23 -27.81 -14.62
N LYS A 78 -35.44 -27.97 -15.94
CA LYS A 78 -36.75 -28.25 -16.52
C LYS A 78 -36.67 -29.38 -17.53
N THR A 79 -37.67 -30.26 -17.49
CA THR A 79 -37.81 -31.32 -18.48
C THR A 79 -38.53 -30.76 -19.71
N VAL A 80 -38.04 -31.07 -20.90
CA VAL A 80 -38.63 -30.64 -22.16
C VAL A 80 -39.98 -31.36 -22.37
N ALA A 81 -41.06 -30.60 -22.34
CA ALA A 81 -42.43 -31.11 -22.54
C ALA A 81 -43.10 -30.52 -23.78
N LEU A 82 -42.73 -29.29 -24.20
CA LEU A 82 -43.33 -28.52 -25.29
C LEU A 82 -42.25 -27.91 -26.19
N LYS A 83 -42.63 -27.54 -27.43
CA LYS A 83 -41.73 -26.86 -28.38
C LYS A 83 -41.32 -25.45 -27.93
N THR A 84 -42.11 -24.81 -27.08
CA THR A 84 -41.82 -23.47 -26.53
C THR A 84 -41.84 -23.50 -25.03
N MET A 85 -40.89 -22.82 -24.38
CA MET A 85 -40.74 -22.79 -22.91
C MET A 85 -40.53 -21.36 -22.42
N THR A 86 -41.27 -20.97 -21.35
CA THR A 86 -40.95 -19.75 -20.62
C THR A 86 -40.43 -20.13 -19.26
N ILE A 87 -39.23 -19.63 -18.92
CA ILE A 87 -38.54 -19.92 -17.67
C ILE A 87 -38.41 -18.62 -16.89
N VAL A 88 -38.86 -18.63 -15.63
CA VAL A 88 -38.66 -17.50 -14.72
C VAL A 88 -37.56 -17.90 -13.73
N MET A 89 -36.42 -17.21 -13.78
CA MET A 89 -35.33 -17.41 -12.83
C MET A 89 -35.46 -16.45 -11.65
N LYS A 90 -35.24 -16.95 -10.44
CA LYS A 90 -35.26 -16.12 -9.24
C LYS A 90 -33.87 -15.60 -8.94
N GLU A 91 -33.74 -14.30 -8.65
CA GLU A 91 -32.50 -13.70 -8.17
C GLU A 91 -32.01 -14.42 -6.91
N GLN A 92 -30.79 -14.94 -6.95
CA GLN A 92 -30.16 -15.57 -5.78
C GLN A 92 -29.22 -14.56 -5.14
N ALA A 93 -29.70 -13.82 -4.16
CA ALA A 93 -28.88 -12.92 -3.34
C ALA A 93 -27.97 -13.72 -2.36
N ASN A 94 -27.11 -14.58 -2.90
CA ASN A 94 -26.22 -15.43 -2.09
C ASN A 94 -24.75 -15.10 -2.33
N SER A 95 -24.24 -14.07 -1.65
CA SER A 95 -22.79 -13.79 -1.55
C SER A 95 -21.98 -14.95 -0.92
N LEU A 96 -22.62 -15.99 -0.38
CA LEU A 96 -21.98 -17.18 0.19
C LEU A 96 -21.40 -18.13 -0.85
N ASN A 97 -21.86 -18.05 -2.10
CA ASN A 97 -21.31 -18.81 -3.23
C ASN A 97 -20.14 -18.10 -3.94
N GLU A 98 -19.80 -16.89 -3.49
CA GLU A 98 -18.62 -16.20 -4.00
C GLU A 98 -17.38 -17.01 -3.69
N VAL A 99 -16.50 -17.14 -4.70
CA VAL A 99 -15.27 -17.93 -4.60
C VAL A 99 -14.12 -16.97 -4.27
N ILE A 100 -13.42 -17.29 -3.20
CA ILE A 100 -12.20 -16.59 -2.78
C ILE A 100 -10.99 -17.46 -3.10
N VAL A 101 -9.92 -16.84 -3.56
CA VAL A 101 -8.61 -17.48 -3.69
C VAL A 101 -7.94 -17.51 -2.31
N ILE A 102 -7.64 -18.69 -1.82
CA ILE A 102 -6.87 -18.91 -0.59
C ILE A 102 -5.73 -19.86 -0.92
N GLY A 103 -4.50 -19.50 -0.61
CA GLY A 103 -3.27 -20.21 -0.86
C GLY A 103 -3.42 -21.58 -1.51
N TYR A 104 -2.91 -21.75 -2.71
CA TYR A 104 -2.95 -23.01 -3.49
C TYR A 104 -4.35 -23.60 -3.75
N GLY A 105 -5.41 -22.74 -3.77
CA GLY A 105 -6.75 -23.20 -4.08
C GLY A 105 -7.81 -22.11 -4.05
N THR A 106 -9.05 -22.50 -4.30
CA THR A 106 -10.21 -21.63 -4.26
C THR A 106 -11.27 -22.21 -3.33
N LYS A 107 -11.98 -21.37 -2.57
CA LYS A 107 -13.01 -21.78 -1.62
C LYS A 107 -14.22 -20.86 -1.67
N LYS A 108 -15.41 -21.39 -1.42
CA LYS A 108 -16.60 -20.54 -1.24
C LYS A 108 -16.45 -19.71 0.02
N LEU A 109 -16.84 -18.44 -0.01
CA LEU A 109 -16.77 -17.53 1.15
C LEU A 109 -17.46 -18.12 2.41
N GLY A 110 -18.61 -18.78 2.24
CA GLY A 110 -19.32 -19.45 3.33
C GLY A 110 -18.53 -20.59 4.01
N ALA A 111 -17.60 -21.23 3.28
CA ALA A 111 -16.81 -22.36 3.77
C ALA A 111 -15.45 -21.95 4.36
N ILE A 112 -15.12 -20.66 4.41
CA ILE A 112 -13.87 -20.15 4.99
C ILE A 112 -13.98 -20.13 6.51
N THR A 113 -12.95 -20.65 7.18
CA THR A 113 -12.86 -20.72 8.65
C THR A 113 -11.99 -19.60 9.26
N GLY A 114 -11.31 -18.83 8.44
CA GLY A 114 -10.46 -17.70 8.85
C GLY A 114 -11.08 -16.32 8.60
N SER A 115 -10.41 -15.27 9.06
CA SER A 115 -10.81 -13.86 8.86
C SER A 115 -10.31 -13.34 7.52
N VAL A 116 -11.21 -13.18 6.55
CA VAL A 116 -10.90 -12.71 5.18
C VAL A 116 -11.83 -11.59 4.77
N VAL A 117 -11.29 -10.52 4.20
CA VAL A 117 -12.07 -9.42 3.61
C VAL A 117 -11.88 -9.43 2.11
N GLN A 118 -12.96 -9.55 1.35
CA GLN A 118 -12.95 -9.43 -0.11
C GLN A 118 -13.44 -8.06 -0.55
N ILE A 119 -12.67 -7.41 -1.42
CA ILE A 119 -13.02 -6.14 -2.07
C ILE A 119 -13.09 -6.39 -3.58
N LYS A 120 -14.20 -6.00 -4.18
CA LYS A 120 -14.48 -6.24 -5.61
C LYS A 120 -14.00 -5.10 -6.48
N ALA A 121 -13.75 -5.38 -7.76
CA ALA A 121 -13.41 -4.39 -8.78
C ALA A 121 -14.28 -3.14 -8.73
N ALA A 122 -15.61 -3.31 -8.58
CA ALA A 122 -16.56 -2.22 -8.52
C ALA A 122 -16.29 -1.21 -7.38
N ASP A 123 -15.71 -1.65 -6.26
CA ASP A 123 -15.39 -0.78 -5.13
C ASP A 123 -13.98 -0.17 -5.26
N ILE A 124 -13.08 -0.82 -6.00
CA ILE A 124 -11.72 -0.32 -6.29
C ILE A 124 -11.77 0.82 -7.30
N ILE A 125 -12.49 0.65 -8.41
CA ILE A 125 -12.56 1.63 -9.50
C ILE A 125 -13.38 2.89 -9.17
N LYS A 126 -14.19 2.87 -8.10
CA LYS A 126 -14.92 4.07 -7.62
C LYS A 126 -13.97 5.15 -7.12
N THR A 127 -12.79 4.78 -6.65
CA THR A 127 -11.77 5.70 -6.17
C THR A 127 -10.60 5.69 -7.15
N PRO A 128 -10.61 6.52 -8.19
CA PRO A 128 -9.51 6.62 -9.14
C PRO A 128 -8.22 7.01 -8.41
N SER A 129 -7.25 6.13 -8.42
CA SER A 129 -5.96 6.33 -7.75
C SER A 129 -4.84 5.62 -8.52
N GLN A 130 -3.61 6.02 -8.28
CA GLN A 130 -2.45 5.33 -8.86
C GLN A 130 -2.22 3.94 -8.28
N SER A 131 -2.56 3.75 -7.01
CA SER A 131 -2.34 2.52 -6.25
C SER A 131 -3.66 1.85 -5.87
N PRO A 132 -3.84 0.55 -6.15
CA PRO A 132 -5.01 -0.19 -5.68
C PRO A 132 -5.19 -0.17 -4.16
N ILE A 133 -4.11 -0.04 -3.40
CA ILE A 133 -4.14 0.02 -1.92
C ILE A 133 -4.80 1.30 -1.44
N GLN A 134 -4.52 2.44 -2.08
CA GLN A 134 -5.18 3.69 -1.74
C GLN A 134 -6.70 3.62 -1.95
N ALA A 135 -7.14 2.92 -3.01
CA ALA A 135 -8.56 2.75 -3.33
C ALA A 135 -9.35 1.97 -2.28
N ILE A 136 -8.70 1.19 -1.43
CA ILE A 136 -9.34 0.36 -0.40
C ILE A 136 -9.26 0.96 1.01
N GLN A 137 -8.69 2.14 1.18
CA GLN A 137 -8.62 2.81 2.49
C GLN A 137 -10.02 3.01 3.09
N GLY A 138 -10.20 2.58 4.35
CA GLY A 138 -11.48 2.65 5.04
C GLY A 138 -12.51 1.59 4.65
N LYS A 139 -12.16 0.60 3.78
CA LYS A 139 -13.10 -0.44 3.32
C LYS A 139 -12.89 -1.80 4.01
N ALA A 140 -11.83 -1.97 4.79
CA ALA A 140 -11.52 -3.23 5.49
C ALA A 140 -11.20 -2.98 6.96
N ALA A 141 -11.92 -3.64 7.87
CA ALA A 141 -11.62 -3.60 9.30
C ALA A 141 -10.24 -4.23 9.58
N GLY A 142 -9.47 -3.65 10.52
CA GLY A 142 -8.14 -4.14 10.88
C GLY A 142 -7.03 -3.77 9.89
N VAL A 143 -7.34 -2.98 8.86
CA VAL A 143 -6.41 -2.53 7.84
C VAL A 143 -6.23 -1.02 7.93
N ASN A 144 -5.07 -0.58 8.40
CA ASN A 144 -4.69 0.81 8.45
C ASN A 144 -3.83 1.16 7.23
N ILE A 145 -4.26 2.14 6.45
CA ILE A 145 -3.55 2.62 5.27
C ILE A 145 -3.24 4.09 5.48
N VAL A 146 -1.97 4.46 5.39
CA VAL A 146 -1.50 5.84 5.41
C VAL A 146 -1.09 6.21 3.99
N THR A 147 -1.74 7.23 3.44
CA THR A 147 -1.48 7.67 2.06
C THR A 147 -0.22 8.52 1.98
N ASN A 148 0.52 8.38 0.89
CA ASN A 148 1.55 9.33 0.49
C ASN A 148 1.14 9.87 -0.89
N ASP A 149 0.88 11.17 -0.96
CA ASP A 149 0.38 11.84 -2.17
C ASP A 149 1.49 12.39 -3.08
N GLU A 150 2.75 12.09 -2.77
CA GLU A 150 3.87 12.35 -3.66
C GLU A 150 3.74 11.50 -4.93
N PRO A 151 3.91 12.08 -6.14
CA PRO A 151 3.79 11.34 -7.39
C PRO A 151 4.68 10.10 -7.44
N GLY A 152 4.08 8.95 -7.76
CA GLY A 152 4.79 7.67 -7.86
C GLY A 152 5.08 6.96 -6.55
N SER A 153 4.74 7.55 -5.41
CA SER A 153 4.98 6.93 -4.09
C SER A 153 3.91 5.89 -3.72
N ASN A 154 4.23 5.07 -2.73
CA ASN A 154 3.37 4.00 -2.24
C ASN A 154 2.69 4.37 -0.93
N PRO A 155 1.41 4.05 -0.75
CA PRO A 155 0.79 4.07 0.56
C PRO A 155 1.41 3.00 1.47
N SER A 156 1.53 3.31 2.76
CA SER A 156 1.90 2.34 3.79
C SER A 156 0.65 1.60 4.27
N ILE A 157 0.72 0.29 4.38
CA ILE A 157 -0.38 -0.56 4.86
C ILE A 157 0.05 -1.39 6.07
N ARG A 158 -0.81 -1.48 7.07
CA ARG A 158 -0.61 -2.30 8.27
C ARG A 158 -1.87 -3.10 8.55
N ILE A 159 -1.71 -4.39 8.85
CA ILE A 159 -2.80 -5.31 9.17
C ILE A 159 -2.66 -5.77 10.62
N ARG A 160 -3.64 -5.45 11.47
CA ARG A 160 -3.67 -5.80 12.90
C ARG A 160 -2.44 -5.30 13.68
N GLY A 161 -1.97 -4.08 13.37
CA GLY A 161 -0.87 -3.41 14.08
C GLY A 161 0.54 -3.83 13.64
N LEU A 162 1.53 -3.55 14.48
CA LEU A 162 2.94 -3.85 14.25
C LEU A 162 3.35 -5.06 15.11
N GLY A 163 4.02 -6.03 14.51
CA GLY A 163 4.57 -7.21 15.19
C GLY A 163 6.10 -7.24 15.27
N THR A 164 6.79 -6.41 14.49
CA THR A 164 8.26 -6.35 14.45
C THR A 164 8.77 -4.93 14.44
N LEU A 165 9.97 -4.70 14.93
CA LEU A 165 10.64 -3.39 14.94
C LEU A 165 11.55 -3.20 13.72
N ILE A 166 12.21 -4.26 13.27
CA ILE A 166 13.19 -4.23 12.17
C ILE A 166 12.62 -4.94 10.94
N GLY A 167 13.03 -4.50 9.74
CA GLY A 167 12.71 -5.14 8.48
C GLY A 167 11.38 -4.73 7.86
N ASN A 168 10.93 -5.52 6.89
CA ASN A 168 9.72 -5.23 6.13
C ASN A 168 8.47 -5.50 6.99
N ARG A 169 7.58 -4.52 7.06
CA ARG A 169 6.32 -4.55 7.82
C ARG A 169 5.09 -4.54 6.92
N ASP A 170 5.30 -4.48 5.61
CA ASP A 170 4.21 -4.52 4.63
C ASP A 170 3.69 -5.96 4.49
N PRO A 171 2.40 -6.13 4.19
CA PRO A 171 1.86 -7.44 3.88
C PRO A 171 2.46 -8.01 2.60
N LEU A 172 2.39 -9.32 2.47
CA LEU A 172 2.74 -10.00 1.23
C LEU A 172 1.66 -9.75 0.17
N TYR A 173 2.07 -9.31 -1.01
CA TYR A 173 1.17 -9.19 -2.17
C TYR A 173 1.33 -10.41 -3.08
N ILE A 174 0.23 -11.09 -3.36
CA ILE A 174 0.15 -12.21 -4.31
C ILE A 174 -0.76 -11.79 -5.46
N VAL A 175 -0.19 -11.69 -6.66
CA VAL A 175 -0.96 -11.37 -7.85
C VAL A 175 -1.06 -12.61 -8.74
N ASP A 176 -2.28 -13.11 -8.94
CA ASP A 176 -2.57 -14.32 -9.69
C ASP A 176 -1.69 -15.54 -9.29
N GLY A 177 -1.44 -15.66 -7.98
CA GLY A 177 -0.66 -16.76 -7.40
C GLY A 177 0.85 -16.53 -7.34
N VAL A 178 1.35 -15.36 -7.74
CA VAL A 178 2.78 -15.03 -7.73
C VAL A 178 3.04 -13.83 -6.83
N GLU A 179 4.10 -13.90 -6.02
CA GLU A 179 4.55 -12.77 -5.22
C GLU A 179 4.96 -11.58 -6.09
N SER A 180 4.42 -10.40 -5.80
CA SER A 180 4.66 -9.20 -6.59
C SER A 180 4.59 -7.93 -5.74
N GLY A 181 5.11 -6.83 -6.27
CA GLY A 181 4.80 -5.48 -5.75
C GLY A 181 3.46 -4.98 -6.31
N ILE A 182 2.74 -4.21 -5.51
CA ILE A 182 1.40 -3.70 -5.86
C ILE A 182 1.39 -2.65 -6.96
N ASN A 183 2.46 -1.89 -7.10
CA ASN A 183 2.51 -0.73 -8.02
C ASN A 183 2.65 -1.09 -9.49
N GLY A 184 2.89 -2.35 -9.77
CA GLY A 184 2.99 -2.87 -11.13
C GLY A 184 1.66 -3.03 -11.86
N PHE A 185 0.51 -2.80 -11.21
CA PHE A 185 -0.81 -3.12 -11.78
C PHE A 185 -1.71 -1.89 -11.86
N SER A 186 -2.49 -1.81 -12.94
CA SER A 186 -3.58 -0.86 -13.02
C SER A 186 -4.73 -1.29 -12.10
N PRO A 187 -5.32 -0.40 -11.28
CA PRO A 187 -6.54 -0.71 -10.54
C PRO A 187 -7.68 -1.23 -11.42
N ASN A 188 -7.72 -0.80 -12.70
CA ASN A 188 -8.71 -1.23 -13.67
C ASN A 188 -8.55 -2.69 -14.11
N ASP A 189 -7.38 -3.30 -13.93
CA ASP A 189 -7.14 -4.72 -14.25
C ASP A 189 -7.53 -5.68 -13.12
N ILE A 190 -7.88 -5.17 -11.94
CA ILE A 190 -8.20 -5.99 -10.77
C ILE A 190 -9.66 -6.45 -10.83
N GLU A 191 -9.92 -7.74 -10.58
CA GLU A 191 -11.25 -8.33 -10.40
C GLU A 191 -11.63 -8.36 -8.92
N THR A 192 -10.73 -8.87 -8.05
CA THR A 192 -10.90 -8.90 -6.59
C THR A 192 -9.58 -8.67 -5.87
N MET A 193 -9.71 -8.16 -4.66
CA MET A 193 -8.63 -8.07 -3.69
C MET A 193 -9.10 -8.74 -2.39
N ASP A 194 -8.44 -9.82 -2.00
CA ASP A 194 -8.76 -10.61 -0.82
C ASP A 194 -7.67 -10.39 0.23
N ILE A 195 -8.05 -9.88 1.41
CA ILE A 195 -7.12 -9.55 2.49
C ILE A 195 -7.26 -10.63 3.57
N LEU A 196 -6.20 -11.44 3.72
CA LEU A 196 -6.09 -12.44 4.76
C LEU A 196 -5.45 -11.82 6.00
N LYS A 197 -6.08 -11.99 7.17
CA LYS A 197 -5.67 -11.30 8.39
C LYS A 197 -5.25 -12.25 9.51
N ASP A 198 -5.83 -13.44 9.60
CA ASP A 198 -5.61 -14.39 10.68
C ASP A 198 -4.53 -15.42 10.36
N ALA A 199 -3.80 -15.88 11.39
CA ALA A 199 -2.68 -16.79 11.23
C ALA A 199 -3.06 -18.14 10.60
N SER A 200 -4.29 -18.64 10.78
CA SER A 200 -4.72 -19.92 10.19
C SER A 200 -4.83 -19.84 8.66
N SER A 201 -5.23 -18.68 8.13
CA SER A 201 -5.26 -18.42 6.69
C SER A 201 -3.87 -18.08 6.11
N LEU A 202 -3.00 -17.48 6.94
CA LEU A 202 -1.68 -16.99 6.55
C LEU A 202 -0.60 -18.09 6.55
N ALA A 203 -0.73 -19.13 7.38
CA ALA A 203 0.32 -20.13 7.63
C ALA A 203 0.86 -20.80 6.36
N ILE A 204 0.00 -20.99 5.35
CA ILE A 204 0.42 -21.60 4.09
C ILE A 204 1.37 -20.72 3.25
N TYR A 205 1.40 -19.40 3.48
CA TYR A 205 2.29 -18.43 2.82
C TYR A 205 3.66 -18.29 3.52
N GLY A 206 3.80 -18.86 4.75
CA GLY A 206 5.04 -18.90 5.49
C GLY A 206 5.52 -17.54 5.99
N GLN A 207 6.85 -17.40 6.07
CA GLN A 207 7.51 -16.22 6.67
C GLN A 207 7.04 -14.87 6.12
N LYS A 208 6.66 -14.82 4.87
CA LYS A 208 6.25 -13.58 4.20
C LYS A 208 4.82 -13.17 4.58
N GLY A 209 4.01 -14.12 5.07
CA GLY A 209 2.63 -13.89 5.50
C GLY A 209 2.50 -13.29 6.90
N SER A 210 3.56 -13.16 7.67
CA SER A 210 3.52 -12.72 9.08
C SER A 210 2.89 -11.34 9.31
N ASN A 211 2.97 -10.44 8.32
CA ASN A 211 2.35 -9.11 8.34
C ASN A 211 0.98 -9.06 7.65
N GLY A 212 0.40 -10.23 7.29
CA GLY A 212 -0.81 -10.34 6.49
C GLY A 212 -0.53 -10.62 5.01
N VAL A 213 -1.56 -11.02 4.27
CA VAL A 213 -1.45 -11.31 2.82
C VAL A 213 -2.58 -10.60 2.09
N VAL A 214 -2.25 -9.93 1.00
CA VAL A 214 -3.19 -9.32 0.07
C VAL A 214 -3.11 -10.09 -1.25
N ILE A 215 -4.17 -10.83 -1.56
CA ILE A 215 -4.29 -11.60 -2.80
C ILE A 215 -5.04 -10.76 -3.81
N ILE A 216 -4.44 -10.54 -4.95
CA ILE A 216 -5.01 -9.80 -6.05
C ILE A 216 -5.29 -10.77 -7.19
N THR A 217 -6.56 -10.85 -7.56
CA THR A 217 -6.98 -11.57 -8.75
C THR A 217 -7.24 -10.56 -9.85
N THR A 218 -6.52 -10.69 -10.97
CA THR A 218 -6.72 -9.80 -12.11
C THR A 218 -7.86 -10.31 -13.00
N LYS A 219 -8.45 -9.40 -13.79
CA LYS A 219 -9.47 -9.72 -14.77
C LYS A 219 -8.95 -10.74 -15.76
N LYS A 220 -9.81 -11.68 -16.18
CA LYS A 220 -9.51 -12.73 -17.15
C LYS A 220 -10.52 -12.74 -18.27
N GLY A 221 -10.14 -13.32 -19.39
CA GLY A 221 -11.06 -13.60 -20.49
C GLY A 221 -12.21 -14.51 -20.06
N LYS A 222 -13.38 -14.26 -20.63
CA LYS A 222 -14.57 -15.11 -20.46
C LYS A 222 -14.94 -15.66 -21.83
N GLN A 223 -15.49 -16.86 -21.83
CA GLN A 223 -16.08 -17.43 -23.04
C GLN A 223 -17.19 -16.53 -23.55
N GLY A 224 -17.20 -16.26 -24.87
CA GLY A 224 -18.18 -15.40 -25.50
C GLY A 224 -17.56 -14.43 -26.50
N ARG A 225 -18.35 -13.41 -26.90
CA ARG A 225 -17.93 -12.37 -27.82
C ARG A 225 -16.77 -11.54 -27.27
N ILE A 226 -16.01 -10.96 -28.18
CA ILE A 226 -14.96 -10.01 -27.83
C ILE A 226 -15.61 -8.77 -27.18
N LYS A 227 -15.11 -8.41 -26.02
CA LYS A 227 -15.48 -7.19 -25.29
C LYS A 227 -14.30 -6.24 -25.26
N ILE A 228 -14.58 -4.97 -25.60
CA ILE A 228 -13.60 -3.89 -25.53
C ILE A 228 -14.10 -2.90 -24.49
N SER A 229 -13.24 -2.50 -23.54
CA SER A 229 -13.53 -1.42 -22.61
C SER A 229 -12.49 -0.32 -22.71
N TYR A 230 -12.95 0.92 -22.55
CA TYR A 230 -12.09 2.09 -22.46
C TYR A 230 -12.52 2.92 -21.25
N ASP A 231 -11.57 3.16 -20.35
CA ASP A 231 -11.75 3.95 -19.14
C ASP A 231 -10.75 5.09 -19.14
N SER A 232 -11.21 6.32 -18.90
CA SER A 232 -10.35 7.49 -18.88
C SER A 232 -10.82 8.50 -17.85
N TYR A 233 -9.88 9.21 -17.25
CA TYR A 233 -10.17 10.38 -16.42
C TYR A 233 -9.07 11.44 -16.50
N TYR A 234 -9.48 12.68 -16.23
CA TYR A 234 -8.59 13.83 -16.03
C TYR A 234 -9.02 14.59 -14.79
N GLY A 235 -8.05 15.08 -14.01
CA GLY A 235 -8.32 15.85 -12.82
C GLY A 235 -7.20 16.80 -12.41
N GLN A 236 -7.53 17.67 -11.47
CA GLN A 236 -6.62 18.64 -10.86
C GLN A 236 -6.43 18.37 -9.38
N LYS A 237 -5.21 18.57 -8.89
CA LYS A 237 -4.79 18.35 -7.52
C LYS A 237 -4.45 19.67 -6.85
N PHE A 238 -4.85 19.80 -5.60
CA PHE A 238 -4.60 20.97 -4.78
C PHE A 238 -4.16 20.52 -3.38
N ILE A 239 -3.36 21.33 -2.71
CA ILE A 239 -3.04 21.10 -1.30
C ILE A 239 -4.34 21.07 -0.47
N GLN A 240 -4.48 20.08 0.41
CA GLN A 240 -5.72 19.92 1.19
C GLN A 240 -5.82 20.96 2.32
N LYS A 241 -4.71 21.16 3.03
CA LYS A 241 -4.61 22.09 4.14
C LYS A 241 -3.31 22.88 4.05
N LYS A 242 -3.39 24.21 4.04
CA LYS A 242 -2.24 25.12 4.13
C LYS A 242 -2.06 25.55 5.58
N VAL A 243 -0.82 25.65 6.02
CA VAL A 243 -0.46 26.33 7.28
C VAL A 243 -0.16 27.78 6.93
N LYS A 244 -0.88 28.72 7.52
CA LYS A 244 -0.64 30.15 7.33
C LYS A 244 0.57 30.57 8.14
N MET A 245 1.62 31.03 7.48
CA MET A 245 2.84 31.53 8.09
C MET A 245 2.75 33.03 8.35
N ALA A 246 3.62 33.57 9.20
CA ALA A 246 3.70 34.98 9.47
C ALA A 246 4.07 35.79 8.22
N ASP A 247 3.48 36.95 8.07
CA ASP A 247 3.90 37.98 7.12
C ASP A 247 5.18 38.72 7.59
N SER A 248 5.72 39.60 6.78
CA SER A 248 6.95 40.35 7.08
C SER A 248 6.86 41.14 8.39
N TYR A 249 5.70 41.77 8.68
CA TYR A 249 5.49 42.55 9.91
C TYR A 249 5.49 41.63 11.14
N ARG A 250 4.71 40.55 11.14
CA ARG A 250 4.65 39.57 12.24
C ARG A 250 5.99 38.87 12.47
N PHE A 251 6.69 38.56 11.39
CA PHE A 251 8.03 38.01 11.45
C PHE A 251 9.01 38.95 12.13
N ALA A 252 9.05 40.25 11.70
CA ALA A 252 9.90 41.25 12.31
C ALA A 252 9.56 41.43 13.79
N TYR A 253 8.27 41.51 14.13
CA TYR A 253 7.83 41.65 15.53
C TYR A 253 8.31 40.49 16.41
N TYR A 254 8.10 39.23 15.96
CA TYR A 254 8.54 38.04 16.70
C TYR A 254 10.06 38.07 16.95
N ASN A 255 10.82 38.28 15.90
CA ASN A 255 12.29 38.20 15.98
C ASN A 255 12.88 39.40 16.73
N ASN A 256 12.27 40.60 16.68
CA ASN A 256 12.65 41.72 17.49
C ASN A 256 12.47 41.44 18.99
N VAL A 257 11.35 40.84 19.37
CA VAL A 257 11.11 40.42 20.76
C VAL A 257 12.10 39.35 21.19
N ALA A 258 12.34 38.32 20.32
CA ALA A 258 13.28 37.25 20.62
C ALA A 258 14.74 37.76 20.75
N ALA A 259 15.12 38.76 19.99
CA ALA A 259 16.44 39.42 20.05
C ALA A 259 16.59 40.43 21.20
N GLY A 260 15.50 40.75 21.92
CA GLY A 260 15.48 41.82 22.94
C GLY A 260 15.77 43.23 22.36
N SER A 261 15.47 43.46 21.10
CA SER A 261 15.76 44.67 20.34
C SER A 261 14.53 45.13 19.55
N ALA A 262 14.08 46.34 19.71
CA ALA A 262 12.94 46.87 18.97
C ALA A 262 13.21 47.10 17.48
N SER A 263 14.45 47.04 17.05
CA SER A 263 14.89 47.39 15.70
C SER A 263 15.83 46.33 15.08
N TYR A 264 15.84 45.11 15.59
CA TYR A 264 16.65 44.03 14.97
C TYR A 264 16.25 43.81 13.51
N PHE A 265 14.94 43.76 13.22
CA PHE A 265 14.39 43.90 11.87
C PHE A 265 13.56 45.18 11.77
N SER A 266 13.67 45.91 10.67
CA SER A 266 12.71 46.95 10.32
C SER A 266 11.32 46.33 10.12
N PHE A 267 10.27 47.03 10.51
CA PHE A 267 8.89 46.63 10.23
C PHE A 267 8.47 46.90 8.77
N ASP A 268 9.19 47.80 8.09
CA ASP A 268 8.95 48.18 6.70
C ASP A 268 9.95 47.45 5.78
N GLN A 269 9.73 46.15 5.63
CA GLN A 269 10.55 45.30 4.79
C GLN A 269 10.13 45.38 3.31
N PRO A 270 11.09 45.38 2.37
CA PRO A 270 10.79 45.50 0.93
C PRO A 270 10.08 44.24 0.35
N TYR A 271 10.15 43.09 1.00
CA TYR A 271 9.62 41.83 0.53
C TYR A 271 8.69 41.18 1.56
N ASN A 272 7.70 40.43 1.06
CA ASN A 272 6.76 39.63 1.86
C ASN A 272 6.38 38.38 1.09
N THR A 273 7.29 37.37 1.05
CA THR A 273 7.20 36.16 0.25
C THR A 273 6.36 35.07 0.94
N ASP A 274 5.32 34.57 0.28
CA ASP A 274 4.66 33.33 0.67
C ASP A 274 5.39 32.12 0.06
N TRP A 275 6.32 31.57 0.81
CA TRP A 275 7.19 30.49 0.33
C TRP A 275 6.44 29.23 -0.05
N LEU A 276 5.30 28.95 0.60
CA LEU A 276 4.49 27.79 0.23
C LEU A 276 3.86 27.95 -1.15
N ASP A 277 3.39 29.15 -1.48
CA ASP A 277 2.83 29.43 -2.80
C ASP A 277 3.92 29.44 -3.90
N GLU A 278 5.12 29.88 -3.59
CA GLU A 278 6.26 29.89 -4.53
C GLU A 278 6.73 28.49 -4.94
N ILE A 279 6.63 27.49 -4.04
CA ILE A 279 7.07 26.13 -4.32
C ILE A 279 5.96 25.19 -4.78
N THR A 280 4.69 25.64 -4.71
CA THR A 280 3.54 24.80 -5.06
C THR A 280 2.82 25.27 -6.30
N SER A 281 2.26 24.31 -7.02
CA SER A 281 1.45 24.54 -8.21
C SER A 281 0.22 23.64 -8.21
N THR A 282 -0.78 23.96 -9.03
CA THR A 282 -1.87 23.03 -9.30
C THR A 282 -1.33 21.77 -9.97
N GLY A 283 -1.46 20.63 -9.30
CA GLY A 283 -1.12 19.34 -9.85
C GLY A 283 -2.17 18.83 -10.84
N GLU A 284 -1.79 17.87 -11.66
CA GLU A 284 -2.67 17.25 -12.67
C GLU A 284 -2.60 15.73 -12.58
N VAL A 285 -3.70 15.05 -12.88
CA VAL A 285 -3.74 13.60 -12.98
C VAL A 285 -4.56 13.18 -14.19
N MET A 286 -4.04 12.22 -14.96
CA MET A 286 -4.69 11.69 -16.15
C MET A 286 -4.45 10.19 -16.24
N SER A 287 -5.48 9.43 -16.66
CA SER A 287 -5.35 8.01 -16.94
C SER A 287 -6.16 7.62 -18.16
N HIS A 288 -5.58 6.75 -18.97
CA HIS A 288 -6.22 6.08 -20.09
C HIS A 288 -6.00 4.58 -19.96
N HIS A 289 -7.07 3.81 -19.97
CA HIS A 289 -7.04 2.35 -19.90
C HIS A 289 -7.89 1.75 -20.99
N ILE A 290 -7.34 0.84 -21.76
CA ILE A 290 -8.05 0.05 -22.75
C ILE A 290 -7.86 -1.44 -22.43
N ALA A 291 -8.94 -2.22 -22.51
CA ALA A 291 -8.85 -3.66 -22.36
C ALA A 291 -9.69 -4.38 -23.41
N VAL A 292 -9.18 -5.54 -23.84
CA VAL A 292 -9.84 -6.45 -24.78
C VAL A 292 -9.88 -7.84 -24.16
N SER A 293 -11.04 -8.44 -24.11
CA SER A 293 -11.23 -9.78 -23.53
C SER A 293 -12.19 -10.62 -24.37
N GLY A 294 -11.99 -11.94 -24.37
CA GLY A 294 -12.84 -12.87 -25.09
C GLY A 294 -12.34 -14.30 -24.96
N GLY A 295 -12.91 -15.20 -25.75
CA GLY A 295 -12.46 -16.58 -25.82
C GLY A 295 -13.56 -17.56 -26.17
N ASN A 296 -13.14 -18.81 -26.19
CA ASN A 296 -14.01 -19.96 -26.41
C ASN A 296 -13.81 -21.02 -25.28
N GLU A 297 -14.29 -22.22 -25.48
CA GLU A 297 -14.17 -23.30 -24.48
C GLU A 297 -12.74 -23.73 -24.18
N THR A 298 -11.85 -23.62 -25.15
CA THR A 298 -10.46 -24.10 -25.08
C THR A 298 -9.47 -23.00 -24.76
N ALA A 299 -9.79 -21.73 -25.09
CA ALA A 299 -8.88 -20.61 -24.88
C ALA A 299 -9.63 -19.35 -24.49
N THR A 300 -9.18 -18.68 -23.44
CA THR A 300 -9.65 -17.34 -23.06
C THR A 300 -8.48 -16.40 -22.95
N TYR A 301 -8.70 -15.12 -23.27
CA TYR A 301 -7.67 -14.11 -23.27
C TYR A 301 -8.17 -12.77 -22.70
N TYR A 302 -7.26 -12.05 -22.05
CA TYR A 302 -7.43 -10.68 -21.60
C TYR A 302 -6.14 -9.91 -21.90
N PHE A 303 -6.25 -8.79 -22.58
CA PHE A 303 -5.16 -7.87 -22.86
C PHE A 303 -5.58 -6.48 -22.40
N SER A 304 -4.66 -5.75 -21.75
CA SER A 304 -4.90 -4.36 -21.40
C SER A 304 -3.66 -3.50 -21.58
N ALA A 305 -3.90 -2.21 -21.81
CA ALA A 305 -2.87 -1.18 -21.81
C ALA A 305 -3.36 0.02 -21.00
N THR A 306 -2.50 0.55 -20.13
CA THR A 306 -2.79 1.73 -19.30
C THR A 306 -1.67 2.73 -19.42
N ASN A 307 -2.00 4.00 -19.68
CA ASN A 307 -1.11 5.14 -19.48
C ASN A 307 -1.65 5.95 -18.31
N TYR A 308 -0.80 6.22 -17.33
CA TYR A 308 -1.08 7.06 -16.16
C TYR A 308 -0.04 8.17 -16.08
N LYS A 309 -0.49 9.43 -15.95
CA LYS A 309 0.38 10.60 -15.78
C LYS A 309 -0.09 11.42 -14.61
N GLU A 310 0.86 11.92 -13.84
CA GLU A 310 0.63 12.75 -12.67
C GLU A 310 1.69 13.84 -12.58
N LYS A 311 1.26 15.08 -12.37
CA LYS A 311 2.09 16.18 -11.88
C LYS A 311 1.71 16.46 -10.44
N GLY A 312 2.71 16.53 -9.57
CA GLY A 312 2.48 16.80 -8.16
C GLY A 312 2.19 18.26 -7.88
N ILE A 313 1.79 18.54 -6.63
CA ILE A 313 1.62 19.92 -6.13
C ILE A 313 2.96 20.60 -5.85
N LEU A 314 4.04 19.86 -5.57
CA LEU A 314 5.39 20.40 -5.49
C LEU A 314 5.90 20.64 -6.91
N THR A 315 6.23 21.89 -7.20
CA THR A 315 6.59 22.35 -8.56
C THR A 315 7.72 21.50 -9.16
N GLY A 316 7.49 20.97 -10.37
CA GLY A 316 8.46 20.17 -11.12
C GLY A 316 8.46 18.67 -10.81
N THR A 317 7.59 18.18 -9.91
CA THR A 317 7.42 16.72 -9.68
C THR A 317 6.51 16.12 -10.75
N GLU A 318 6.93 15.01 -11.35
CA GLU A 318 6.17 14.30 -12.39
C GLU A 318 6.34 12.78 -12.25
N TYR A 319 5.27 12.05 -12.53
CA TYR A 319 5.27 10.59 -12.63
C TYR A 319 4.47 10.12 -13.84
N GLU A 320 5.07 9.24 -14.63
CA GLU A 320 4.38 8.58 -15.76
C GLU A 320 4.57 7.07 -15.66
N ARG A 321 3.49 6.30 -15.80
CA ARG A 321 3.52 4.85 -15.81
C ARG A 321 2.73 4.30 -16.99
N ASN A 322 3.37 3.42 -17.74
CA ASN A 322 2.77 2.65 -18.82
C ASN A 322 2.75 1.17 -18.43
N ASN A 323 1.57 0.56 -18.43
CA ASN A 323 1.36 -0.85 -18.15
C ASN A 323 0.82 -1.57 -19.38
N ILE A 324 1.33 -2.75 -19.66
CA ILE A 324 0.77 -3.70 -20.64
C ILE A 324 0.60 -5.02 -19.92
N SER A 325 -0.64 -5.53 -19.89
CA SER A 325 -0.96 -6.80 -19.24
C SER A 325 -1.56 -7.78 -20.23
N SER A 326 -1.16 -9.04 -20.11
CA SER A 326 -1.68 -10.16 -20.90
C SER A 326 -1.98 -11.33 -19.97
N ARG A 327 -3.18 -11.86 -20.04
CA ARG A 327 -3.58 -13.03 -19.27
C ARG A 327 -4.36 -14.01 -20.16
N ASN A 328 -3.81 -15.21 -20.33
CA ASN A 328 -4.35 -16.24 -21.20
C ASN A 328 -4.54 -17.55 -20.42
N GLU A 329 -5.61 -18.25 -20.70
CA GLU A 329 -5.87 -19.58 -20.16
C GLU A 329 -6.20 -20.54 -21.31
N PHE A 330 -5.53 -21.70 -21.34
CA PHE A 330 -5.70 -22.74 -22.33
C PHE A 330 -6.13 -24.03 -21.64
N LYS A 331 -7.15 -24.69 -22.15
CA LYS A 331 -7.62 -26.00 -21.72
C LYS A 331 -7.33 -27.02 -22.82
N LEU A 332 -6.45 -27.95 -22.55
CA LEU A 332 -5.91 -28.92 -23.46
C LEU A 332 -6.24 -30.36 -23.00
N LEU A 333 -6.04 -31.35 -23.86
CA LEU A 333 -6.24 -32.76 -23.55
C LEU A 333 -7.63 -33.03 -22.93
N ASP A 334 -8.69 -32.62 -23.61
CA ASP A 334 -10.07 -32.76 -23.14
C ASP A 334 -10.29 -32.18 -21.72
N ASN A 335 -9.76 -30.98 -21.45
CA ASN A 335 -9.78 -30.30 -20.19
C ASN A 335 -9.01 -30.98 -19.03
N LYS A 336 -8.11 -31.92 -19.36
CA LYS A 336 -7.22 -32.53 -18.36
C LYS A 336 -6.04 -31.65 -18.01
N LEU A 337 -5.53 -30.90 -18.97
CA LEU A 337 -4.42 -29.96 -18.78
C LEU A 337 -4.93 -28.51 -18.94
N LYS A 338 -4.76 -27.71 -17.90
CA LYS A 338 -5.02 -26.28 -17.93
C LYS A 338 -3.68 -25.52 -17.81
N ILE A 339 -3.37 -24.69 -18.78
CA ILE A 339 -2.21 -23.79 -18.76
C ILE A 339 -2.72 -22.37 -18.63
N SER A 340 -2.21 -21.65 -17.63
CA SER A 340 -2.48 -20.22 -17.45
C SER A 340 -1.19 -19.44 -17.56
N GLN A 341 -1.18 -18.37 -18.34
CA GLN A 341 -0.05 -17.47 -18.53
C GLN A 341 -0.49 -16.06 -18.14
N ASN A 342 0.35 -15.38 -17.36
CA ASN A 342 0.19 -13.99 -17.01
C ASN A 342 1.51 -13.25 -17.23
N ILE A 343 1.48 -12.12 -17.96
CA ILE A 343 2.62 -11.22 -18.16
C ILE A 343 2.14 -9.80 -17.89
N ASN A 344 2.90 -9.07 -17.11
CA ASN A 344 2.69 -7.65 -16.88
C ASN A 344 4.01 -6.90 -17.08
N LEU A 345 4.04 -5.98 -18.04
CA LEU A 345 5.15 -5.08 -18.32
C LEU A 345 4.80 -3.69 -17.79
N VAL A 346 5.70 -3.11 -17.02
CA VAL A 346 5.58 -1.77 -16.47
C VAL A 346 6.78 -0.94 -16.90
N VAL A 347 6.53 0.24 -17.42
CA VAL A 347 7.56 1.26 -17.66
C VAL A 347 7.14 2.51 -16.90
N ALA A 348 7.87 2.86 -15.86
CA ALA A 348 7.63 4.06 -15.08
C ALA A 348 8.78 5.07 -15.25
N LYS A 349 8.42 6.34 -15.31
CA LYS A 349 9.35 7.47 -15.27
C LYS A 349 8.95 8.37 -14.11
N ASN A 350 9.91 8.80 -13.34
CA ASN A 350 9.70 9.68 -12.20
C ASN A 350 10.72 10.83 -12.24
N ARG A 351 10.21 12.06 -12.10
CA ARG A 351 11.01 13.25 -11.80
C ARG A 351 10.69 13.67 -10.37
N THR A 352 11.62 13.44 -9.48
CA THR A 352 11.48 13.78 -8.07
C THR A 352 12.03 15.16 -7.76
N LYS A 353 11.51 15.76 -6.71
CA LYS A 353 11.99 17.00 -6.12
C LYS A 353 12.14 16.79 -4.62
N PRO A 354 13.07 17.49 -3.96
CA PRO A 354 13.28 17.31 -2.51
C PRO A 354 12.06 17.74 -1.72
N VAL A 355 11.45 16.80 -0.98
CA VAL A 355 10.29 17.05 -0.11
C VAL A 355 10.64 18.01 1.04
N SER A 356 11.93 18.09 1.41
CA SER A 356 12.46 19.08 2.37
C SER A 356 12.21 20.54 1.97
N ALA A 357 11.88 20.80 0.69
CA ALA A 357 11.45 22.12 0.26
C ALA A 357 10.20 22.60 1.02
N PHE A 358 9.28 21.70 1.44
CA PHE A 358 8.15 22.06 2.30
C PHE A 358 8.59 22.49 3.71
N THR A 359 9.60 21.83 4.26
CA THR A 359 10.19 22.21 5.56
C THR A 359 10.92 23.55 5.45
N ASN A 360 11.69 23.74 4.37
CA ASN A 360 12.37 25.00 4.12
C ASN A 360 11.36 26.15 3.88
N ALA A 361 10.29 25.91 3.13
CA ALA A 361 9.22 26.92 2.93
C ALA A 361 8.48 27.28 4.22
N TYR A 362 8.31 26.33 5.14
CA TYR A 362 7.74 26.60 6.46
C TYR A 362 8.66 27.46 7.33
N LYS A 363 9.97 27.27 7.22
CA LYS A 363 10.99 27.92 8.06
C LYS A 363 11.54 29.21 7.45
N GLN A 364 11.54 29.37 6.13
CA GLN A 364 12.13 30.50 5.47
C GLN A 364 11.39 31.80 5.76
N SER A 365 12.15 32.82 6.06
CA SER A 365 11.64 34.14 6.44
C SER A 365 10.89 34.81 5.29
N PRO A 366 9.73 35.43 5.53
CA PRO A 366 8.94 36.07 4.49
C PRO A 366 9.62 37.33 3.92
N ILE A 367 10.58 37.92 4.67
CA ILE A 367 11.36 39.10 4.23
C ILE A 367 12.42 38.75 3.21
N VAL A 368 12.78 37.45 3.04
CA VAL A 368 13.70 36.96 2.00
C VAL A 368 12.94 36.86 0.68
N PRO A 369 13.39 37.50 -0.41
CA PRO A 369 12.74 37.36 -1.72
C PRO A 369 13.12 36.03 -2.41
N VAL A 370 12.37 35.60 -3.41
CA VAL A 370 12.79 34.51 -4.30
C VAL A 370 14.06 34.92 -5.03
N TYR A 371 14.05 36.12 -5.62
CA TYR A 371 15.21 36.77 -6.23
C TYR A 371 15.33 38.20 -5.73
N PHE A 372 16.56 38.63 -5.53
CA PHE A 372 16.85 40.05 -5.43
C PHE A 372 16.71 40.74 -6.80
N ASP A 373 16.61 42.08 -6.83
CA ASP A 373 16.41 42.85 -8.05
C ASP A 373 17.53 42.67 -9.08
N ASN A 374 18.72 42.24 -8.66
CA ASN A 374 19.86 41.92 -9.51
C ASN A 374 19.82 40.48 -10.08
N GLY A 375 18.76 39.71 -9.85
CA GLY A 375 18.59 38.35 -10.34
C GLY A 375 19.24 37.23 -9.50
N ARG A 376 19.93 37.57 -8.41
CA ARG A 376 20.49 36.57 -7.47
C ARG A 376 19.40 35.98 -6.61
N TRP A 377 19.50 34.69 -6.31
CA TRP A 377 18.63 34.02 -5.38
C TRP A 377 18.62 34.73 -4.01
N GLY A 378 17.44 34.86 -3.42
CA GLY A 378 17.30 35.43 -2.10
C GLY A 378 18.00 34.59 -1.03
N VAL A 379 18.76 35.25 -0.18
CA VAL A 379 19.50 34.68 0.95
C VAL A 379 19.18 35.48 2.21
N PRO A 380 19.22 34.88 3.41
CA PRO A 380 18.83 35.53 4.66
C PRO A 380 19.94 36.46 5.21
N LEU A 381 20.23 37.52 4.47
CA LEU A 381 21.20 38.57 4.83
C LEU A 381 20.47 39.85 5.16
N ARG A 382 20.84 40.51 6.26
CA ARG A 382 20.33 41.81 6.62
C ARG A 382 21.42 42.82 6.82
N ASN A 383 21.08 44.09 6.62
CA ASN A 383 21.91 45.20 7.00
C ASN A 383 21.71 45.44 8.54
N PRO A 384 22.77 45.33 9.35
CA PRO A 384 22.65 45.48 10.82
C PRO A 384 22.23 46.86 11.25
N THR A 385 22.52 47.91 10.42
CA THR A 385 22.18 49.31 10.77
C THR A 385 20.71 49.64 10.50
N THR A 386 20.18 49.17 9.34
CA THR A 386 18.81 49.48 8.89
C THR A 386 17.79 48.43 9.31
N GLY A 387 18.21 47.22 9.66
CA GLY A 387 17.35 46.08 9.92
C GLY A 387 16.58 45.57 8.69
N LEU A 388 16.93 46.04 7.47
CA LEU A 388 16.34 45.62 6.21
C LEU A 388 17.06 44.39 5.64
N ILE A 389 16.33 43.55 4.93
CA ILE A 389 16.91 42.55 4.09
C ILE A 389 17.80 43.21 3.01
N ASP A 390 18.99 42.74 2.84
CA ASP A 390 19.98 43.36 1.93
C ASP A 390 20.90 42.32 1.36
N ILE A 391 21.03 42.27 0.02
CA ILE A 391 21.92 41.35 -0.69
C ILE A 391 23.40 41.52 -0.28
N ASN A 392 23.79 42.72 0.13
CA ASN A 392 25.14 43.06 0.61
C ASN A 392 25.17 43.11 2.15
N GLY A 393 24.13 42.62 2.81
CA GLY A 393 24.04 42.60 4.27
C GLY A 393 25.15 41.73 4.87
N SER A 394 25.71 42.18 5.99
CA SER A 394 26.77 41.48 6.73
C SER A 394 26.26 40.55 7.81
N ASP A 395 24.99 40.60 8.12
CA ASP A 395 24.39 39.80 9.19
C ASP A 395 23.47 38.73 8.63
N ARG A 396 23.95 37.48 8.72
CA ARG A 396 23.17 36.27 8.32
C ARG A 396 22.35 35.84 9.52
N PHE A 397 21.02 35.82 9.41
CA PHE A 397 20.11 35.65 10.55
C PHE A 397 19.45 34.28 10.63
N ASN A 398 19.54 33.43 9.60
CA ASN A 398 19.14 32.02 9.65
C ASN A 398 19.94 31.17 8.64
N ASN A 399 19.73 29.85 8.73
CA ASN A 399 20.40 28.85 7.91
C ASN A 399 19.46 28.16 6.90
N VAL A 400 18.32 28.75 6.62
CA VAL A 400 17.31 28.12 5.76
C VAL A 400 17.69 28.36 4.31
N ALA A 401 17.81 27.28 3.53
CA ALA A 401 18.00 27.38 2.09
C ALA A 401 16.79 28.00 1.40
N ASN A 402 17.01 28.68 0.28
CA ASN A 402 15.95 29.19 -0.58
C ASN A 402 15.20 28.00 -1.22
N PRO A 403 13.93 27.73 -0.86
CA PRO A 403 13.24 26.52 -1.29
C PRO A 403 12.92 26.51 -2.80
N ALA A 404 12.74 27.68 -3.42
CA ALA A 404 12.54 27.78 -4.86
C ALA A 404 13.85 27.47 -5.63
N ALA A 405 15.00 27.96 -5.15
CA ALA A 405 16.30 27.60 -5.69
C ALA A 405 16.58 26.10 -5.55
N GLN A 406 16.23 25.52 -4.40
CA GLN A 406 16.37 24.08 -4.15
C GLN A 406 15.60 23.25 -5.20
N LEU A 407 14.36 23.64 -5.53
CA LEU A 407 13.57 22.98 -6.56
C LEU A 407 14.13 23.21 -7.97
N PHE A 408 14.58 24.43 -8.26
CA PHE A 408 15.15 24.78 -9.57
C PHE A 408 16.38 23.93 -9.90
N TYR A 409 17.31 23.80 -8.97
CA TYR A 409 18.55 23.06 -9.17
C TYR A 409 18.44 21.55 -9.00
N SER A 410 17.40 21.03 -8.40
CA SER A 410 17.19 19.57 -8.29
C SER A 410 16.71 18.99 -9.62
N ASN A 411 17.46 18.07 -10.20
CA ASN A 411 17.17 17.44 -11.50
C ASN A 411 17.32 15.92 -11.46
N ASP A 412 16.56 15.27 -10.59
CA ASP A 412 16.52 13.81 -10.49
C ASP A 412 15.53 13.23 -11.50
N GLN A 413 16.00 12.29 -12.30
CA GLN A 413 15.21 11.58 -13.31
C GLN A 413 15.41 10.08 -13.16
N ASN A 414 14.33 9.35 -12.93
CA ASN A 414 14.35 7.93 -12.72
C ASN A 414 13.49 7.22 -13.75
N LYS A 415 13.97 6.06 -14.20
CA LYS A 415 13.20 5.16 -15.06
C LYS A 415 13.30 3.74 -14.52
N ASP A 416 12.13 3.16 -14.26
CA ASP A 416 11.96 1.77 -13.87
C ASP A 416 11.29 0.99 -14.99
N VAL A 417 11.81 -0.20 -15.26
CA VAL A 417 11.15 -1.17 -16.13
C VAL A 417 11.03 -2.48 -15.36
N ALA A 418 9.81 -2.92 -15.13
CA ALA A 418 9.52 -4.18 -14.45
C ALA A 418 8.74 -5.13 -15.35
N ILE A 419 9.15 -6.38 -15.36
CA ILE A 419 8.44 -7.48 -16.03
C ILE A 419 8.10 -8.51 -14.96
N LEU A 420 6.81 -8.76 -14.77
CA LEU A 420 6.31 -9.87 -13.98
C LEU A 420 5.70 -10.90 -14.91
N GLY A 421 6.21 -12.11 -14.87
CA GLY A 421 5.72 -13.24 -15.68
C GLY A 421 5.36 -14.42 -14.80
N SER A 422 4.26 -15.13 -15.12
CA SER A 422 3.95 -16.40 -14.51
C SER A 422 3.35 -17.38 -15.52
N VAL A 423 3.66 -18.65 -15.31
CA VAL A 423 3.05 -19.77 -16.01
C VAL A 423 2.63 -20.81 -14.99
N SER A 424 1.37 -21.21 -15.04
CA SER A 424 0.80 -22.25 -14.19
C SER A 424 0.26 -23.37 -15.06
N ALA A 425 0.62 -24.60 -14.74
CA ALA A 425 0.12 -25.81 -15.39
C ALA A 425 -0.58 -26.69 -14.36
N GLU A 426 -1.88 -26.91 -14.53
CA GLU A 426 -2.68 -27.82 -13.70
C GLU A 426 -3.06 -29.05 -14.52
N LEU A 427 -2.58 -30.23 -14.11
CA LEU A 427 -2.86 -31.52 -14.73
C LEU A 427 -3.78 -32.37 -13.85
N LYS A 428 -4.96 -32.70 -14.34
CA LYS A 428 -5.89 -33.63 -13.68
C LYS A 428 -5.39 -35.08 -13.93
N LEU A 429 -4.80 -35.68 -12.90
CA LEU A 429 -4.29 -37.06 -12.95
C LEU A 429 -5.44 -38.05 -12.89
N THR A 430 -6.41 -37.81 -12.03
CA THR A 430 -7.65 -38.60 -11.91
C THR A 430 -8.83 -37.65 -11.60
N ARG A 431 -10.02 -38.21 -11.41
CA ARG A 431 -11.20 -37.42 -10.98
C ARG A 431 -10.98 -36.70 -9.65
N ASN A 432 -10.12 -37.23 -8.77
CA ASN A 432 -9.90 -36.75 -7.42
C ASN A 432 -8.54 -36.09 -7.20
N PHE A 433 -7.56 -36.35 -8.09
CA PHE A 433 -6.19 -35.85 -7.97
C PHE A 433 -5.84 -34.90 -9.10
N SER A 434 -5.30 -33.74 -8.75
CA SER A 434 -4.65 -32.81 -9.70
C SER A 434 -3.26 -32.41 -9.21
N TYR A 435 -2.32 -32.29 -10.13
CA TYR A 435 -0.99 -31.75 -9.88
C TYR A 435 -0.88 -30.38 -10.52
N THR A 436 -0.36 -29.41 -9.76
CA THR A 436 -0.14 -28.04 -10.24
C THR A 436 1.32 -27.67 -10.06
N SER A 437 1.91 -27.12 -11.11
CA SER A 437 3.22 -26.47 -11.09
C SER A 437 3.03 -25.01 -11.49
N ASN A 438 3.46 -24.08 -10.64
CA ASN A 438 3.34 -22.64 -10.83
C ASN A 438 4.74 -22.02 -10.76
N PHE A 439 5.20 -21.42 -11.83
CA PHE A 439 6.48 -20.71 -11.91
C PHE A 439 6.22 -19.23 -12.13
N GLY A 440 6.83 -18.40 -11.29
CA GLY A 440 6.79 -16.95 -11.38
C GLY A 440 8.19 -16.36 -11.42
N ALA A 441 8.35 -15.33 -12.22
CA ALA A 441 9.60 -14.56 -12.30
C ALA A 441 9.30 -13.07 -12.35
N LYS A 442 10.12 -12.30 -11.65
CA LYS A 442 10.12 -10.85 -11.71
C LYS A 442 11.51 -10.36 -12.09
N TYR A 443 11.56 -9.52 -13.10
CA TYR A 443 12.76 -8.78 -13.51
C TYR A 443 12.49 -7.30 -13.34
N ASN A 444 13.41 -6.58 -12.73
CA ASN A 444 13.33 -5.13 -12.59
C ASN A 444 14.65 -4.50 -12.98
N THR A 445 14.61 -3.45 -13.79
CA THR A 445 15.76 -2.61 -14.09
C THR A 445 15.44 -1.16 -13.79
N TYR A 446 16.33 -0.54 -13.03
CA TYR A 446 16.27 0.87 -12.64
C TYR A 446 17.41 1.65 -13.27
N LYS A 447 17.09 2.84 -13.73
CA LYS A 447 18.07 3.80 -14.25
C LYS A 447 17.76 5.17 -13.66
N GLY A 448 18.66 5.67 -12.81
CA GLY A 448 18.57 6.98 -12.19
C GLY A 448 19.66 7.92 -12.69
N PHE A 449 19.32 9.20 -12.80
CA PHE A 449 20.23 10.32 -13.03
C PHE A 449 19.94 11.40 -12.01
N SER A 450 20.99 11.92 -11.39
CA SER A 450 20.95 13.13 -10.57
C SER A 450 22.04 14.08 -11.08
N PHE A 451 21.63 15.30 -11.40
CA PHE A 451 22.56 16.35 -11.83
C PHE A 451 22.57 17.46 -10.79
N ILE A 452 23.73 17.65 -10.17
CA ILE A 452 23.98 18.69 -9.17
C ILE A 452 24.79 19.78 -9.87
N PRO A 453 24.24 21.00 -10.06
CA PRO A 453 24.98 22.10 -10.63
C PRO A 453 26.12 22.54 -9.70
N ASN A 454 26.89 23.52 -10.11
CA ASN A 454 28.07 23.99 -9.38
C ASN A 454 27.70 24.82 -8.11
N ASP A 455 28.51 25.80 -7.78
CA ASP A 455 28.40 26.70 -6.64
C ASP A 455 27.01 27.27 -6.33
N GLN A 456 26.27 27.62 -7.38
CA GLN A 456 24.92 28.19 -7.19
C GLN A 456 23.97 27.25 -6.46
N PHE A 457 24.05 25.95 -6.74
CA PHE A 457 23.26 24.95 -6.04
C PHE A 457 23.71 24.77 -4.59
N TYR A 458 25.02 24.74 -4.36
CA TYR A 458 25.58 24.64 -3.01
C TYR A 458 25.12 25.81 -2.13
N LEU A 459 25.27 27.04 -2.63
CA LEU A 459 24.86 28.23 -1.93
C LEU A 459 23.34 28.31 -1.73
N ALA A 460 22.54 27.76 -2.63
CA ALA A 460 21.09 27.67 -2.49
C ALA A 460 20.65 26.67 -1.42
N GLN A 461 21.41 25.59 -1.24
CA GLN A 461 21.12 24.59 -0.20
C GLN A 461 21.65 24.99 1.19
N ASN A 462 22.84 25.57 1.23
CA ASN A 462 23.52 25.97 2.46
C ASN A 462 23.51 27.49 2.60
N ALA A 463 22.42 28.03 3.10
CA ALA A 463 22.24 29.47 3.23
C ALA A 463 23.32 30.19 4.07
N THR A 464 24.05 29.46 4.91
CA THR A 464 25.16 30.00 5.72
C THR A 464 26.50 29.92 5.02
N SER A 465 26.63 29.09 4.00
CA SER A 465 27.92 28.88 3.34
C SER A 465 28.29 30.05 2.45
N THR A 466 29.54 30.41 2.49
CA THR A 466 30.19 31.34 1.57
C THR A 466 30.87 30.56 0.44
N ILE A 467 31.31 31.27 -0.60
CA ILE A 467 32.18 30.67 -1.65
C ILE A 467 33.46 30.13 -0.99
N GLN A 468 33.99 30.82 0.03
CA GLN A 468 35.17 30.38 0.75
C GLN A 468 34.92 29.05 1.49
N ASP A 469 33.79 28.89 2.17
CA ASP A 469 33.43 27.62 2.82
C ASP A 469 33.35 26.47 1.84
N TYR A 470 32.87 26.73 0.64
CA TYR A 470 32.85 25.76 -0.44
C TYR A 470 34.27 25.40 -0.90
N GLU A 471 35.13 26.40 -1.17
CA GLU A 471 36.53 26.21 -1.53
C GLU A 471 37.28 25.43 -0.45
N ASP A 472 37.08 25.75 0.83
CA ASP A 472 37.67 25.06 1.96
C ASP A 472 37.21 23.59 2.10
N SER A 473 35.95 23.31 1.73
CA SER A 473 35.40 21.94 1.77
C SER A 473 35.88 21.05 0.63
N PHE A 474 36.23 21.64 -0.52
CA PHE A 474 36.62 20.94 -1.75
C PHE A 474 38.06 21.20 -2.21
N GLY A 475 38.82 22.01 -1.47
CA GLY A 475 40.22 22.34 -1.73
C GLY A 475 40.40 23.69 -2.41
N ASN A 476 41.35 24.50 -1.90
CA ASN A 476 41.60 25.92 -2.22
C ASN A 476 42.05 26.23 -3.67
N SER A 477 42.13 25.24 -4.53
CA SER A 477 42.64 25.46 -5.92
C SER A 477 41.69 24.86 -6.96
N GLU A 478 40.55 24.34 -6.56
CA GLU A 478 39.66 23.65 -7.52
C GLU A 478 38.48 24.51 -7.93
N VAL A 479 38.30 24.64 -9.22
CA VAL A 479 37.12 25.19 -9.85
C VAL A 479 35.92 24.33 -9.40
N ILE A 480 34.84 24.97 -8.94
CA ILE A 480 33.60 24.33 -8.53
C ILE A 480 32.92 23.68 -9.74
N TYR A 481 32.89 22.39 -9.78
CA TYR A 481 32.32 21.64 -10.89
C TYR A 481 30.94 21.10 -10.58
N ASN A 482 30.08 21.07 -11.60
CA ASN A 482 28.84 20.31 -11.52
C ASN A 482 29.15 18.81 -11.37
N THR A 483 28.18 18.06 -10.83
CA THR A 483 28.31 16.63 -10.60
C THR A 483 27.15 15.88 -11.27
N LEU A 484 27.48 14.86 -12.06
CA LEU A 484 26.52 13.90 -12.59
C LEU A 484 26.64 12.58 -11.83
N GLU A 485 25.54 12.15 -11.21
CA GLU A 485 25.40 10.81 -10.65
C GLU A 485 24.55 9.96 -11.58
N GLN A 486 24.97 8.71 -11.79
CA GLN A 486 24.20 7.72 -12.53
C GLN A 486 24.11 6.44 -11.71
N LYS A 487 22.89 5.93 -11.56
CA LYS A 487 22.61 4.65 -10.92
C LYS A 487 21.94 3.70 -11.91
N ARG A 488 22.45 2.47 -12.00
CA ARG A 488 21.80 1.38 -12.71
C ARG A 488 21.71 0.18 -11.80
N SER A 489 20.51 -0.38 -11.70
CA SER A 489 20.25 -1.57 -10.89
C SER A 489 19.44 -2.57 -11.70
N ASN A 490 19.85 -3.83 -11.64
CA ASN A 490 19.08 -4.95 -12.18
C ASN A 490 18.76 -5.91 -11.05
N SER A 491 17.51 -6.35 -10.93
CA SER A 491 17.11 -7.32 -9.91
C SER A 491 16.23 -8.42 -10.48
N TYR A 492 16.37 -9.62 -9.91
CA TYR A 492 15.64 -10.82 -10.30
C TYR A 492 15.07 -11.50 -9.07
N GLU A 493 13.84 -11.99 -9.19
CA GLU A 493 13.18 -12.81 -8.18
C GLU A 493 12.48 -13.98 -8.87
N PHE A 494 12.53 -15.17 -8.26
CA PHE A 494 11.89 -16.38 -8.79
C PHE A 494 11.11 -17.07 -7.68
N ASN A 495 9.92 -17.57 -8.01
CA ASN A 495 9.20 -18.52 -7.17
C ASN A 495 8.75 -19.72 -8.01
N TRP A 496 8.79 -20.88 -7.40
CA TRP A 496 8.36 -22.12 -8.02
C TRP A 496 7.63 -22.97 -7.01
N ASP A 497 6.32 -23.13 -7.23
CA ASP A 497 5.43 -23.87 -6.37
C ASP A 497 4.97 -25.13 -7.09
N ASN A 498 5.02 -26.25 -6.40
CA ASN A 498 4.57 -27.54 -6.89
C ASN A 498 3.70 -28.22 -5.85
N TYR A 499 2.48 -28.61 -6.22
CA TYR A 499 1.58 -29.23 -5.26
C TYR A 499 0.61 -30.21 -5.89
N LEU A 500 0.30 -31.24 -5.09
CA LEU A 500 -0.72 -32.23 -5.38
C LEU A 500 -1.98 -31.88 -4.57
N THR A 501 -3.12 -31.85 -5.25
CA THR A 501 -4.42 -31.61 -4.64
C THR A 501 -5.27 -32.87 -4.77
N PHE A 502 -5.83 -33.31 -3.63
CA PHE A 502 -6.85 -34.34 -3.56
C PHE A 502 -8.20 -33.71 -3.19
N LYS A 503 -9.25 -34.01 -3.95
CA LYS A 503 -10.63 -33.59 -3.67
C LYS A 503 -11.57 -34.77 -3.81
N LYS A 504 -12.40 -35.00 -2.77
CA LYS A 504 -13.39 -36.06 -2.80
C LYS A 504 -14.62 -35.68 -1.97
N SER A 505 -15.78 -35.81 -2.59
CA SER A 505 -17.08 -35.71 -1.92
C SER A 505 -17.72 -37.09 -1.82
N PHE A 506 -18.21 -37.46 -0.64
CA PHE A 506 -18.94 -38.71 -0.41
C PHE A 506 -20.03 -38.51 0.63
N GLY A 507 -21.28 -38.67 0.20
CA GLY A 507 -22.45 -38.38 1.05
C GLY A 507 -22.44 -36.91 1.48
N LYS A 508 -22.36 -36.67 2.79
CA LYS A 508 -22.31 -35.33 3.40
C LYS A 508 -20.89 -34.84 3.70
N HIS A 509 -19.89 -35.55 3.25
CA HIS A 509 -18.50 -35.30 3.58
C HIS A 509 -17.75 -34.76 2.36
N ASP A 510 -17.15 -33.61 2.48
CA ASP A 510 -16.23 -33.05 1.49
C ASP A 510 -14.83 -32.94 2.09
N ILE A 511 -13.85 -33.53 1.43
CA ILE A 511 -12.45 -33.50 1.83
C ILE A 511 -11.63 -32.85 0.73
N THR A 512 -10.78 -31.89 1.10
CA THR A 512 -9.72 -31.36 0.24
C THR A 512 -8.40 -31.47 1.00
N ALA A 513 -7.40 -32.07 0.37
CA ALA A 513 -6.02 -32.11 0.88
C ALA A 513 -5.03 -31.57 -0.16
N VAL A 514 -4.04 -30.84 0.32
CA VAL A 514 -2.96 -30.27 -0.52
C VAL A 514 -1.63 -30.67 0.12
N LEU A 515 -0.70 -31.20 -0.67
CA LEU A 515 0.69 -31.45 -0.28
C LEU A 515 1.59 -30.79 -1.31
N GLY A 516 2.55 -29.98 -0.86
CA GLY A 516 3.36 -29.23 -1.80
C GLY A 516 4.71 -28.79 -1.30
N MET A 517 5.49 -28.24 -2.22
CA MET A 517 6.74 -27.54 -1.97
C MET A 517 6.74 -26.19 -2.66
N SER A 518 7.44 -25.24 -2.06
CA SER A 518 7.63 -23.90 -2.59
C SER A 518 9.11 -23.52 -2.47
N ARG A 519 9.71 -23.05 -3.56
CA ARG A 519 11.05 -22.49 -3.57
C ARG A 519 10.98 -21.06 -4.03
N THR A 520 11.61 -20.17 -3.28
CA THR A 520 11.75 -18.76 -3.66
C THR A 520 13.22 -18.38 -3.65
N THR A 521 13.64 -17.60 -4.64
CA THR A 521 14.96 -16.99 -4.68
C THR A 521 14.76 -15.49 -4.90
N LYS A 522 15.28 -14.69 -3.99
CA LYS A 522 15.19 -13.23 -3.99
C LYS A 522 16.55 -12.58 -3.86
N ASN A 523 16.56 -11.25 -3.90
CA ASN A 523 17.73 -10.43 -3.63
C ASN A 523 18.90 -10.70 -4.60
N ILE A 524 18.58 -11.16 -5.82
CA ILE A 524 19.58 -11.21 -6.88
C ILE A 524 19.58 -9.83 -7.51
N PHE A 525 20.56 -9.02 -7.19
CA PHE A 525 20.72 -7.73 -7.84
C PHE A 525 22.17 -7.38 -8.14
N GLU A 526 22.33 -6.51 -9.10
CA GLU A 526 23.59 -5.88 -9.47
C GLU A 526 23.35 -4.38 -9.60
N ASP A 527 24.05 -3.61 -8.77
CA ASP A 527 24.02 -2.15 -8.79
C ASP A 527 25.33 -1.59 -9.32
N LEU A 528 25.24 -0.68 -10.28
CA LEU A 528 26.33 0.14 -10.76
C LEU A 528 26.00 1.60 -10.44
N ASN A 529 26.78 2.23 -9.58
CA ASN A 529 26.67 3.63 -9.24
C ASN A 529 27.95 4.33 -9.69
N GLY A 530 27.78 5.49 -10.29
CA GLY A 530 28.93 6.28 -10.71
C GLY A 530 28.69 7.77 -10.54
N THR A 531 29.76 8.50 -10.23
CA THR A 531 29.78 9.95 -10.10
C THR A 531 30.88 10.52 -10.97
N ARG A 532 30.60 11.60 -11.71
CA ARG A 532 31.57 12.35 -12.49
C ARG A 532 31.30 13.84 -12.36
N ARG A 533 32.37 14.62 -12.35
CA ARG A 533 32.32 16.07 -12.29
C ARG A 533 32.55 16.70 -13.66
N ASN A 534 32.17 17.97 -13.80
CA ASN A 534 32.34 18.79 -14.97
C ASN A 534 31.84 18.13 -16.26
N VAL A 535 30.56 17.78 -16.26
CA VAL A 535 29.81 17.30 -17.43
C VAL A 535 29.05 18.46 -18.07
N PRO A 536 28.68 18.40 -19.37
CA PRO A 536 27.78 19.37 -19.97
C PRO A 536 26.49 19.58 -19.16
N VAL A 537 26.06 20.84 -19.06
CA VAL A 537 24.88 21.20 -18.28
C VAL A 537 23.59 20.66 -18.91
N GLU A 538 23.53 20.54 -20.21
CA GLU A 538 22.36 20.10 -20.94
C GLU A 538 22.12 18.60 -20.79
N SER A 539 20.91 18.20 -20.36
CA SER A 539 20.55 16.82 -20.05
C SER A 539 20.72 15.81 -21.20
N ASN A 540 20.68 16.28 -22.46
CA ASN A 540 20.92 15.45 -23.64
C ASN A 540 22.37 14.93 -23.72
N TYR A 541 23.28 15.58 -23.05
CA TYR A 541 24.71 15.27 -23.03
C TYR A 541 25.20 14.71 -21.69
N TRP A 542 24.29 14.29 -20.80
CA TRP A 542 24.70 13.70 -19.53
C TRP A 542 25.32 12.32 -19.73
N SER A 543 26.59 12.31 -19.88
CA SER A 543 27.42 11.11 -20.06
C SER A 543 28.76 11.27 -19.33
N PHE A 544 29.19 10.20 -18.69
CA PHE A 544 30.48 10.14 -18.02
C PHE A 544 31.65 10.39 -18.97
N ASN A 545 31.53 10.00 -20.24
CA ASN A 545 32.54 10.20 -21.24
C ASN A 545 32.73 11.67 -21.65
N LEU A 546 31.72 12.50 -21.37
CA LEU A 546 31.79 13.94 -21.68
C LEU A 546 32.27 14.77 -20.48
N SER A 547 32.66 14.14 -19.39
CA SER A 547 33.31 14.78 -18.26
C SER A 547 34.74 15.18 -18.65
N SER A 548 35.16 16.41 -18.37
CA SER A 548 36.57 16.81 -18.50
C SER A 548 37.45 16.15 -17.42
N TYR A 549 36.85 15.56 -16.36
CA TYR A 549 37.51 14.77 -15.33
C TYR A 549 37.22 13.28 -15.53
N ASN A 550 37.63 12.72 -16.63
CA ASN A 550 37.33 11.34 -17.01
C ASN A 550 38.36 10.31 -16.53
N THR A 551 39.20 10.63 -15.56
CA THR A 551 40.12 9.65 -14.96
C THR A 551 39.59 9.07 -13.68
N PRO A 552 39.86 7.77 -13.36
CA PRO A 552 39.42 7.14 -12.12
C PRO A 552 39.95 7.81 -10.84
N THR A 553 41.06 8.57 -10.98
CA THR A 553 41.73 9.28 -9.88
C THR A 553 41.29 10.75 -9.76
N ALA A 554 40.41 11.22 -10.66
CA ALA A 554 39.91 12.60 -10.58
C ALA A 554 39.09 12.78 -9.28
N PRO A 555 39.28 13.93 -8.57
CA PRO A 555 38.51 14.21 -7.35
C PRO A 555 37.00 14.07 -7.57
N GLY A 556 36.31 13.35 -6.68
CA GLY A 556 34.88 13.11 -6.79
C GLY A 556 34.43 12.13 -7.89
N SER A 557 35.39 11.48 -8.58
CA SER A 557 35.08 10.37 -9.51
C SER A 557 35.00 9.06 -8.73
N VAL A 558 33.79 8.52 -8.62
CA VAL A 558 33.54 7.24 -7.94
C VAL A 558 32.76 6.34 -8.86
N VAL A 559 33.15 5.08 -8.95
CA VAL A 559 32.33 4.02 -9.56
C VAL A 559 32.32 2.84 -8.60
N THR A 560 31.13 2.43 -8.22
CA THR A 560 30.90 1.27 -7.37
C THR A 560 30.03 0.25 -8.09
N ASN A 561 30.42 -1.01 -7.99
CA ASN A 561 29.61 -2.13 -8.45
C ASN A 561 29.35 -3.06 -7.26
N GLN A 562 28.09 -3.29 -6.97
CA GLN A 562 27.68 -4.09 -5.85
C GLN A 562 26.76 -5.24 -6.32
N ARG A 563 27.02 -6.43 -5.83
CA ARG A 563 26.16 -7.60 -6.00
C ARG A 563 25.75 -8.12 -4.62
N ASN A 564 24.52 -8.58 -4.51
CA ASN A 564 24.04 -9.18 -3.28
C ASN A 564 24.09 -10.70 -3.34
N THR A 565 24.19 -11.31 -2.15
CA THR A 565 24.00 -12.74 -1.98
C THR A 565 22.51 -13.07 -2.10
N PRO A 566 22.13 -14.05 -2.95
CA PRO A 566 20.74 -14.45 -3.08
C PRO A 566 20.18 -15.03 -1.78
N ILE A 567 18.95 -14.69 -1.46
CA ILE A 567 18.20 -15.32 -0.37
C ILE A 567 17.36 -16.44 -0.97
N VAL A 568 17.62 -17.65 -0.52
CA VAL A 568 16.85 -18.82 -0.95
C VAL A 568 16.00 -19.30 0.20
N SER A 569 14.70 -19.48 -0.04
CA SER A 569 13.77 -20.11 0.88
C SER A 569 13.19 -21.36 0.24
N LEU A 570 13.11 -22.44 1.02
CA LEU A 570 12.52 -23.71 0.64
C LEU A 570 11.51 -24.14 1.69
N ALA A 571 10.32 -24.48 1.25
CA ALA A 571 9.26 -24.90 2.16
C ALA A 571 8.55 -26.16 1.66
N TYR A 572 8.15 -27.00 2.60
CA TYR A 572 7.23 -28.10 2.42
C TYR A 572 5.97 -27.81 3.24
N PHE A 573 4.81 -28.03 2.64
CA PHE A 573 3.54 -27.73 3.30
C PHE A 573 2.49 -28.79 3.03
N ALA A 574 1.64 -28.98 4.01
CA ALA A 574 0.43 -29.78 3.91
C ALA A 574 -0.77 -29.00 4.48
N ARG A 575 -1.93 -29.15 3.83
CA ARG A 575 -3.21 -28.62 4.30
C ARG A 575 -4.30 -29.66 4.08
N ALA A 576 -5.14 -29.86 5.08
CA ALA A 576 -6.35 -30.66 5.01
C ALA A 576 -7.56 -29.83 5.40
N GLU A 577 -8.62 -29.95 4.63
CA GLU A 577 -9.91 -29.30 4.84
C GLU A 577 -11.00 -30.33 4.86
N TYR A 578 -11.88 -30.24 5.83
CA TYR A 578 -13.03 -31.09 5.99
C TYR A 578 -14.29 -30.27 6.15
N ASP A 579 -15.29 -30.58 5.38
CA ASP A 579 -16.61 -29.98 5.43
C ASP A 579 -17.67 -31.08 5.59
N TYR A 580 -18.44 -31.00 6.65
CA TYR A 580 -19.59 -31.89 6.89
C TYR A 580 -20.87 -31.16 6.57
N ASN A 581 -21.43 -31.41 5.40
CA ASN A 581 -22.72 -30.90 4.92
C ASN A 581 -22.86 -29.36 4.98
N GLY A 582 -21.75 -28.62 4.77
CA GLY A 582 -21.72 -27.17 4.92
C GLY A 582 -21.95 -26.65 6.34
N LYS A 583 -21.96 -27.53 7.36
CA LYS A 583 -22.30 -27.22 8.74
C LYS A 583 -21.09 -27.15 9.67
N TYR A 584 -20.24 -28.16 9.66
CA TYR A 584 -19.02 -28.22 10.46
C TYR A 584 -17.81 -28.18 9.51
N LEU A 585 -17.00 -27.19 9.70
CA LEU A 585 -15.86 -26.89 8.86
C LEU A 585 -14.58 -27.00 9.69
N VAL A 586 -13.56 -27.70 9.22
CA VAL A 586 -12.26 -27.78 9.88
C VAL A 586 -11.18 -27.63 8.83
N THR A 587 -10.17 -26.81 9.12
CA THR A 587 -8.96 -26.68 8.31
C THR A 587 -7.75 -26.87 9.22
N ALA A 588 -6.80 -27.72 8.82
CA ALA A 588 -5.52 -27.88 9.49
C ALA A 588 -4.41 -27.75 8.46
N SER A 589 -3.32 -27.09 8.81
CA SER A 589 -2.15 -26.95 7.96
C SER A 589 -0.86 -27.01 8.77
N VAL A 590 0.21 -27.41 8.12
CA VAL A 590 1.57 -27.36 8.64
C VAL A 590 2.50 -26.94 7.52
N ARG A 591 3.43 -26.05 7.85
CA ARG A 591 4.50 -25.62 6.95
C ARG A 591 5.84 -25.76 7.64
N ARG A 592 6.77 -26.46 7.00
CA ARG A 592 8.17 -26.49 7.37
C ARG A 592 8.95 -25.66 6.37
N GLU A 593 9.57 -24.60 6.83
CA GLU A 593 10.26 -23.63 5.96
C GLU A 593 11.68 -23.39 6.45
N GLY A 594 12.61 -23.36 5.48
CA GLY A 594 14.01 -23.03 5.71
C GLY A 594 14.42 -21.81 4.86
N THR A 595 15.28 -20.96 5.39
CA THR A 595 15.83 -19.79 4.67
C THR A 595 17.34 -19.70 4.85
N SER A 596 18.02 -19.24 3.78
CA SER A 596 19.46 -18.95 3.83
C SER A 596 19.81 -17.71 4.66
N SER A 597 18.80 -16.99 5.18
CA SER A 597 18.99 -15.85 6.06
C SER A 597 19.50 -16.22 7.46
N PHE A 598 19.48 -17.50 7.87
CA PHE A 598 19.97 -17.97 9.16
C PHE A 598 21.15 -18.94 9.00
N GLN A 599 21.91 -19.10 10.05
CA GLN A 599 22.98 -20.10 10.13
C GLN A 599 22.40 -21.52 10.15
N GLU A 600 23.21 -22.54 9.83
CA GLU A 600 22.78 -23.90 9.54
C GLU A 600 21.81 -24.50 10.57
N VAL A 601 22.09 -24.32 11.86
CA VAL A 601 21.31 -24.88 12.97
C VAL A 601 19.94 -24.23 13.12
N GLN A 602 19.79 -22.96 12.70
CA GLN A 602 18.58 -22.15 12.88
C GLN A 602 17.76 -21.96 11.60
N LYS A 603 18.18 -22.56 10.47
CA LYS A 603 17.55 -22.36 9.16
C LYS A 603 16.08 -22.77 9.10
N TRP A 604 15.69 -23.84 9.81
CA TRP A 604 14.40 -24.46 9.65
C TRP A 604 13.42 -24.13 10.78
N GLY A 605 12.23 -23.65 10.42
CA GLY A 605 11.08 -23.48 11.31
C GLY A 605 9.91 -24.37 10.91
N VAL A 606 9.04 -24.70 11.88
CA VAL A 606 7.80 -25.46 11.66
C VAL A 606 6.63 -24.64 12.20
N PHE A 607 5.62 -24.40 11.37
CA PHE A 607 4.52 -23.49 11.63
C PHE A 607 3.18 -24.20 11.43
N PRO A 608 2.54 -24.67 12.52
CA PRO A 608 1.23 -25.31 12.49
C PRO A 608 0.10 -24.27 12.52
N ALA A 609 -1.05 -24.63 11.95
CA ALA A 609 -2.26 -23.85 12.09
C ALA A 609 -3.52 -24.73 12.01
N VAL A 610 -4.54 -24.36 12.77
CA VAL A 610 -5.85 -25.04 12.79
C VAL A 610 -6.97 -24.01 12.90
N SER A 611 -8.07 -24.25 12.21
CA SER A 611 -9.30 -23.45 12.36
C SER A 611 -10.53 -24.31 12.20
N ALA A 612 -11.59 -23.90 12.86
CA ALA A 612 -12.90 -24.54 12.82
C ALA A 612 -14.01 -23.51 12.59
N GLY A 613 -15.06 -23.94 11.91
CA GLY A 613 -16.27 -23.15 11.68
C GLY A 613 -17.52 -23.98 11.94
N TRP A 614 -18.49 -23.37 12.60
CA TRP A 614 -19.81 -23.95 12.87
C TRP A 614 -20.88 -23.05 12.27
N VAL A 615 -21.52 -23.52 11.20
CA VAL A 615 -22.64 -22.82 10.56
C VAL A 615 -23.92 -23.14 11.36
N MET A 616 -24.14 -22.34 12.40
CA MET A 616 -25.21 -22.51 13.35
C MET A 616 -26.60 -22.40 12.72
N SER A 617 -26.74 -21.58 11.67
CA SER A 617 -28.02 -21.43 10.93
C SER A 617 -28.48 -22.73 10.25
N GLU A 618 -27.58 -23.71 10.00
CA GLU A 618 -27.92 -25.03 9.45
C GLU A 618 -28.41 -26.03 10.53
N GLU A 619 -28.40 -25.60 11.81
CA GLU A 619 -28.91 -26.42 12.89
C GLU A 619 -30.44 -26.38 12.97
N LYS A 620 -31.04 -27.52 13.33
CA LYS A 620 -32.50 -27.66 13.40
C LYS A 620 -33.16 -26.62 14.33
N PHE A 621 -32.50 -26.23 15.42
CA PHE A 621 -33.01 -25.29 16.40
C PHE A 621 -33.03 -23.83 15.89
N LEU A 622 -32.27 -23.47 14.82
CA LEU A 622 -32.28 -22.15 14.22
C LEU A 622 -33.01 -22.09 12.87
N GLN A 623 -33.31 -23.19 12.22
CA GLN A 623 -33.99 -23.24 10.90
C GLN A 623 -35.32 -22.48 10.83
N ASN A 624 -36.03 -22.38 11.96
CA ASN A 624 -37.33 -21.69 12.04
C ASN A 624 -37.22 -20.20 12.39
N VAL A 625 -36.04 -19.69 12.60
CA VAL A 625 -35.82 -18.28 12.95
C VAL A 625 -35.83 -17.44 11.66
N LYS A 626 -36.98 -16.90 11.28
CA LYS A 626 -37.26 -16.24 9.99
C LYS A 626 -36.35 -15.02 9.67
N PHE A 627 -35.89 -14.29 10.70
CA PHE A 627 -35.05 -13.13 10.49
C PHE A 627 -33.56 -13.50 10.29
N LEU A 628 -33.14 -14.73 10.69
CA LEU A 628 -31.76 -15.20 10.61
C LEU A 628 -31.56 -16.01 9.33
N ASN A 629 -30.76 -15.48 8.39
CA ASN A 629 -30.50 -16.15 7.13
C ASN A 629 -29.18 -16.94 7.16
N TYR A 630 -28.21 -16.47 7.95
CA TYR A 630 -26.92 -17.12 8.12
C TYR A 630 -26.29 -16.70 9.44
N LEU A 631 -25.71 -17.66 10.14
CA LEU A 631 -24.93 -17.45 11.35
C LEU A 631 -23.84 -18.50 11.42
N LYS A 632 -22.56 -18.04 11.44
CA LYS A 632 -21.40 -18.91 11.56
C LYS A 632 -20.48 -18.41 12.67
N LEU A 633 -20.14 -19.29 13.59
CA LEU A 633 -19.08 -19.10 14.57
C LEU A 633 -17.80 -19.73 14.03
N ARG A 634 -16.66 -19.06 14.20
CA ARG A 634 -15.35 -19.56 13.80
C ARG A 634 -14.31 -19.29 14.86
N ALA A 635 -13.33 -20.19 14.94
CA ALA A 635 -12.17 -20.07 15.81
C ALA A 635 -10.93 -20.58 15.08
N GLY A 636 -9.81 -19.92 15.24
CA GLY A 636 -8.56 -20.30 14.62
C GLY A 636 -7.35 -19.97 15.49
N TYR A 637 -6.35 -20.84 15.44
CA TYR A 637 -5.03 -20.61 15.98
C TYR A 637 -3.99 -20.98 14.94
N GLY A 638 -2.93 -20.19 14.84
CA GLY A 638 -1.80 -20.52 13.95
C GLY A 638 -0.53 -19.81 14.35
N GLU A 639 0.57 -20.37 13.89
CA GLU A 639 1.91 -19.83 14.07
C GLU A 639 2.57 -19.57 12.72
N LEU A 640 3.30 -18.46 12.60
CA LEU A 640 4.11 -18.09 11.45
C LEU A 640 5.49 -17.66 11.90
N GLY A 641 6.50 -18.01 11.09
CA GLY A 641 7.83 -17.43 11.24
C GLY A 641 7.96 -16.12 10.50
N ASN A 642 8.83 -15.23 10.96
CA ASN A 642 9.24 -14.04 10.24
C ASN A 642 10.78 -13.99 10.20
N ALA A 643 11.35 -13.86 9.00
CA ALA A 643 12.78 -13.72 8.76
C ALA A 643 13.07 -12.53 7.82
N ASN A 644 12.09 -11.64 7.61
CA ASN A 644 12.16 -10.55 6.61
C ASN A 644 13.19 -9.46 6.94
N SER A 645 13.79 -9.48 8.13
CA SER A 645 14.67 -8.41 8.62
C SER A 645 16.17 -8.70 8.51
N LEU A 646 16.59 -9.90 8.06
CA LEU A 646 17.86 -10.43 8.49
C LEU A 646 18.89 -10.77 7.43
N TYR A 647 18.58 -10.60 6.14
CA TYR A 647 19.45 -11.17 5.11
C TYR A 647 20.89 -10.62 5.07
N SER A 648 21.16 -9.47 5.69
CA SER A 648 22.51 -8.89 5.73
C SER A 648 23.17 -8.99 7.10
N LEU A 649 22.46 -9.47 8.13
CA LEU A 649 22.94 -9.43 9.51
C LEU A 649 23.51 -10.75 10.00
N ASN A 650 23.43 -11.80 9.20
CA ASN A 650 23.98 -13.13 9.50
C ASN A 650 25.39 -13.37 8.92
N ILE A 651 25.93 -12.38 8.19
CA ILE A 651 27.26 -12.46 7.56
C ILE A 651 28.13 -11.38 8.17
N PRO A 652 29.28 -11.70 8.76
CA PRO A 652 30.23 -10.70 9.25
C PRO A 652 30.78 -9.91 8.05
N ILE A 653 30.63 -8.58 8.09
CA ILE A 653 31.17 -7.67 7.10
C ILE A 653 32.33 -6.92 7.72
N PHE A 654 33.43 -6.79 7.00
CA PHE A 654 34.54 -5.92 7.38
C PHE A 654 34.45 -4.64 6.56
N ALA A 655 34.32 -3.52 7.23
CA ALA A 655 34.35 -2.19 6.61
C ALA A 655 35.79 -1.65 6.64
N SER A 656 36.27 -1.13 5.52
CA SER A 656 37.54 -0.39 5.41
C SER A 656 37.33 1.10 5.72
N GLY A 657 38.42 1.82 5.97
CA GLY A 657 38.35 3.26 6.26
C GLY A 657 38.54 3.60 7.74
N PHE A 658 38.78 2.59 8.60
CA PHE A 658 39.21 2.81 9.98
C PHE A 658 40.72 2.99 10.02
N ASN A 659 41.17 4.21 9.76
CA ASN A 659 42.58 4.52 9.72
C ASN A 659 43.16 4.64 11.14
N TYR A 660 44.35 4.13 11.33
CA TYR A 660 45.05 4.18 12.58
C TYR A 660 46.43 4.85 12.39
N ALA A 661 46.77 5.75 13.30
CA ALA A 661 48.05 6.41 13.27
C ALA A 661 49.06 5.58 14.08
N PHE A 662 50.20 5.20 13.44
CA PHE A 662 51.29 4.47 14.10
C PHE A 662 52.59 5.26 14.07
N GLY A 663 53.38 5.05 15.15
CA GLY A 663 54.71 5.61 15.31
C GLY A 663 54.76 7.06 15.76
N ALA A 664 55.97 7.57 16.00
CA ALA A 664 56.17 8.96 16.39
C ALA A 664 55.77 9.97 15.32
N ASP A 665 55.81 9.54 14.04
CA ASP A 665 55.47 10.36 12.87
C ASP A 665 53.95 10.32 12.55
N GLN A 666 53.14 9.61 13.35
CA GLN A 666 51.70 9.44 13.19
C GLN A 666 51.27 9.03 11.78
N ASN A 667 52.03 8.18 11.11
CA ASN A 667 51.68 7.70 9.77
C ASN A 667 50.35 6.96 9.81
N ILE A 668 49.44 7.32 8.90
CA ILE A 668 48.12 6.75 8.82
C ILE A 668 48.17 5.42 8.07
N PHE A 669 47.78 4.35 8.72
CA PHE A 669 47.64 3.02 8.13
C PHE A 669 46.15 2.69 7.94
N PRO A 670 45.76 2.22 6.75
CA PRO A 670 44.38 1.80 6.51
C PRO A 670 44.08 0.54 7.32
N GLY A 671 43.02 0.60 8.11
CA GLY A 671 42.51 -0.51 8.88
C GLY A 671 41.11 -0.92 8.42
N SER A 672 40.65 -2.06 8.91
CA SER A 672 39.30 -2.54 8.77
C SER A 672 38.68 -2.87 10.12
N ASN A 673 37.41 -2.64 10.27
CA ASN A 673 36.66 -3.00 11.46
C ASN A 673 35.40 -3.76 11.08
N GLN A 674 34.92 -4.61 11.99
CA GLN A 674 33.59 -5.22 11.88
C GLN A 674 32.56 -4.27 12.50
N PRO A 675 31.67 -3.66 11.65
CA PRO A 675 30.77 -2.60 12.13
C PRO A 675 29.62 -3.12 12.99
N TYR A 676 29.40 -4.43 13.05
CA TYR A 676 28.42 -5.09 13.92
C TYR A 676 28.83 -6.53 14.20
N GLU A 677 28.40 -7.03 15.35
CA GLU A 677 28.54 -8.45 15.70
C GLU A 677 27.36 -9.26 15.18
N VAL A 678 27.65 -10.48 14.75
CA VAL A 678 26.62 -11.45 14.31
C VAL A 678 26.34 -12.38 15.50
N ASP A 679 25.07 -12.41 15.94
CA ASP A 679 24.61 -13.42 16.90
C ASP A 679 24.48 -14.78 16.20
N PRO A 680 25.29 -15.80 16.54
CA PRO A 680 25.19 -17.12 15.92
C PRO A 680 23.88 -17.84 16.25
N ASN A 681 23.16 -17.41 17.31
CA ASN A 681 21.90 -17.99 17.75
C ASN A 681 20.68 -17.26 17.14
N LEU A 682 20.91 -16.29 16.25
CA LEU A 682 19.84 -15.55 15.62
C LEU A 682 18.87 -16.49 14.89
N THR A 683 17.59 -16.43 15.24
CA THR A 683 16.56 -17.35 14.78
C THR A 683 15.26 -16.61 14.38
N TRP A 684 14.28 -17.37 14.01
CA TRP A 684 12.96 -16.90 13.59
C TRP A 684 12.27 -16.05 14.66
N GLU A 685 11.76 -14.88 14.28
CA GLU A 685 10.65 -14.29 15.00
C GLU A 685 9.42 -15.17 14.77
N THR A 686 8.65 -15.44 15.81
CA THR A 686 7.45 -16.29 15.72
C THR A 686 6.22 -15.47 16.05
N MET A 687 5.25 -15.46 15.16
CA MET A 687 3.96 -14.79 15.37
C MET A 687 2.88 -15.86 15.58
N GLY A 688 2.33 -15.92 16.79
CA GLY A 688 1.16 -16.73 17.12
C GLY A 688 -0.10 -15.87 17.24
N GLU A 689 -1.23 -16.35 16.72
CA GLU A 689 -2.49 -15.62 16.78
C GLU A 689 -3.68 -16.53 17.05
N LEU A 690 -4.49 -16.13 18.04
CA LEU A 690 -5.82 -16.66 18.29
C LEU A 690 -6.86 -15.69 17.73
N ASP A 691 -7.80 -16.20 16.93
CA ASP A 691 -8.89 -15.44 16.32
C ASP A 691 -10.22 -16.12 16.61
N LEU A 692 -11.22 -15.36 17.08
CA LEU A 692 -12.61 -15.77 17.25
C LEU A 692 -13.51 -14.87 16.42
N GLY A 693 -14.30 -15.46 15.54
CA GLY A 693 -15.10 -14.71 14.58
C GLY A 693 -16.57 -15.13 14.56
N LEU A 694 -17.44 -14.18 14.30
CA LEU A 694 -18.86 -14.36 14.07
C LEU A 694 -19.25 -13.73 12.74
N ASP A 695 -19.79 -14.53 11.81
CA ASP A 695 -20.32 -14.04 10.54
C ASP A 695 -21.84 -14.18 10.54
N PHE A 696 -22.55 -13.14 10.15
CA PHE A 696 -24.02 -13.15 10.14
C PHE A 696 -24.64 -12.52 8.89
N LYS A 697 -25.84 -13.02 8.54
CA LYS A 697 -26.77 -12.37 7.61
C LYS A 697 -28.17 -12.47 8.16
N VAL A 698 -28.86 -11.35 8.22
CA VAL A 698 -30.20 -11.24 8.81
C VAL A 698 -31.13 -10.41 7.92
N LEU A 699 -32.41 -10.39 8.25
CA LEU A 699 -33.45 -9.58 7.63
C LEU A 699 -33.57 -9.82 6.11
N ASN A 700 -33.64 -11.09 5.70
CA ASN A 700 -33.66 -11.51 4.30
C ASN A 700 -32.39 -11.07 3.54
N ASN A 701 -31.23 -11.29 4.15
CA ASN A 701 -29.89 -10.91 3.63
C ASN A 701 -29.66 -9.41 3.44
N LYS A 702 -30.53 -8.54 3.95
CA LYS A 702 -30.37 -7.09 3.82
C LYS A 702 -29.24 -6.55 4.68
N LEU A 703 -29.03 -7.15 5.86
CA LEU A 703 -27.92 -6.82 6.76
C LEU A 703 -26.98 -8.02 6.86
N SER A 704 -25.72 -7.80 6.55
CA SER A 704 -24.63 -8.76 6.73
C SER A 704 -23.50 -8.11 7.52
N GLY A 705 -22.72 -8.92 8.23
CA GLY A 705 -21.56 -8.40 8.94
C GLY A 705 -20.70 -9.49 9.54
N THR A 706 -19.57 -9.05 10.08
CA THR A 706 -18.58 -9.87 10.78
C THR A 706 -18.14 -9.18 12.06
N VAL A 707 -17.84 -9.95 13.08
CA VAL A 707 -17.20 -9.51 14.32
C VAL A 707 -16.03 -10.45 14.58
N ASP A 708 -14.83 -9.90 14.72
CA ASP A 708 -13.61 -10.65 15.03
C ASP A 708 -13.00 -10.13 16.33
N LEU A 709 -12.57 -11.06 17.17
CA LEU A 709 -11.78 -10.83 18.37
C LEU A 709 -10.44 -11.54 18.19
N TYR A 710 -9.34 -10.81 18.27
CA TYR A 710 -8.03 -11.41 18.05
C TYR A 710 -7.03 -11.07 19.15
N SER A 711 -6.08 -11.99 19.34
CA SER A 711 -4.90 -11.81 20.17
C SER A 711 -3.69 -12.37 19.42
N ARG A 712 -2.86 -11.47 18.94
CA ARG A 712 -1.62 -11.76 18.22
C ARG A 712 -0.43 -11.49 19.12
N LYS A 713 0.50 -12.43 19.22
CA LYS A 713 1.76 -12.30 19.94
C LYS A 713 2.91 -12.61 18.99
N SER A 714 3.78 -11.64 18.78
CA SER A 714 5.09 -11.84 18.16
C SER A 714 6.11 -12.09 19.26
N SER A 715 6.75 -13.24 19.24
CA SER A 715 7.77 -13.67 20.21
C SER A 715 9.13 -13.74 19.52
N ASN A 716 10.20 -13.63 20.32
CA ASN A 716 11.56 -13.61 19.81
C ASN A 716 11.79 -12.49 18.77
N VAL A 717 11.11 -11.35 18.96
CA VAL A 717 11.27 -10.21 18.06
C VAL A 717 12.71 -9.76 18.06
N ILE A 718 13.24 -9.51 16.87
CA ILE A 718 14.62 -9.10 16.67
C ILE A 718 14.72 -7.61 16.91
N LEU A 719 15.59 -7.25 17.84
CA LEU A 719 15.80 -5.89 18.27
C LEU A 719 17.29 -5.54 18.17
N PRO A 720 17.62 -4.29 17.78
CA PRO A 720 19.00 -3.84 17.80
C PRO A 720 19.46 -3.63 19.24
N VAL A 721 20.68 -4.05 19.52
CA VAL A 721 21.37 -3.86 20.80
C VAL A 721 22.67 -3.15 20.53
N GLN A 722 22.97 -2.11 21.27
CA GLN A 722 24.27 -1.48 21.21
C GLN A 722 25.29 -2.39 21.91
N ALA A 723 26.27 -2.88 21.16
CA ALA A 723 27.37 -3.64 21.73
C ALA A 723 28.20 -2.75 22.67
N PRO A 724 28.74 -3.29 23.79
CA PRO A 724 29.65 -2.54 24.62
C PRO A 724 30.82 -2.01 23.78
N PHE A 725 31.20 -0.75 24.00
CA PHE A 725 32.25 -0.04 23.23
C PHE A 725 33.60 -0.77 23.19
N VAL A 726 33.82 -1.66 24.17
CA VAL A 726 35.07 -2.45 24.28
C VAL A 726 35.13 -3.59 23.26
N ILE A 727 33.99 -4.05 22.76
CA ILE A 727 33.89 -5.24 21.91
C ILE A 727 33.64 -4.85 20.44
N SER A 728 32.80 -3.85 20.20
CA SER A 728 32.44 -3.40 18.85
C SER A 728 31.94 -1.96 18.86
N GLN A 729 32.21 -1.23 17.77
CA GLN A 729 31.68 0.13 17.59
C GLN A 729 30.24 0.17 17.01
N GLY A 730 29.60 -0.98 16.78
CA GLY A 730 28.34 -1.10 16.07
C GLY A 730 27.20 -1.70 16.89
N ASN A 731 26.00 -1.64 16.32
CA ASN A 731 24.83 -2.31 16.86
C ASN A 731 24.83 -3.78 16.43
N THR A 732 24.57 -4.69 17.37
CA THR A 732 24.20 -6.08 17.04
C THR A 732 22.68 -6.22 17.07
N VAL A 733 22.15 -7.32 16.54
CA VAL A 733 20.74 -7.67 16.62
C VAL A 733 20.57 -9.03 17.29
N VAL A 734 19.58 -9.13 18.17
CA VAL A 734 19.31 -10.34 18.94
C VAL A 734 17.81 -10.60 19.04
N ASN A 735 17.42 -11.88 19.18
CA ASN A 735 16.03 -12.26 19.45
C ASN A 735 15.72 -12.06 20.93
N THR A 736 14.91 -11.05 21.31
CA THR A 736 14.78 -10.71 22.73
C THR A 736 13.44 -10.08 23.13
N GLY A 737 12.61 -9.66 22.17
CA GLY A 737 11.37 -8.96 22.43
C GLY A 737 10.13 -9.83 22.27
N ASP A 738 9.06 -9.50 23.02
CA ASP A 738 7.71 -9.97 22.78
C ASP A 738 6.77 -8.78 22.58
N VAL A 739 6.05 -8.77 21.48
CA VAL A 739 5.09 -7.71 21.12
C VAL A 739 3.70 -8.31 21.01
N THR A 740 2.70 -7.66 21.61
CA THR A 740 1.30 -8.08 21.48
C THR A 740 0.47 -7.05 20.73
N ASN A 741 -0.48 -7.55 19.95
CA ASN A 741 -1.58 -6.80 19.35
C ASN A 741 -2.89 -7.48 19.71
N LYS A 742 -3.77 -6.81 20.44
CA LYS A 742 -5.08 -7.34 20.84
C LYS A 742 -6.15 -6.38 20.36
N GLY A 743 -7.20 -6.93 19.76
CA GLY A 743 -8.20 -6.06 19.16
C GLY A 743 -9.54 -6.67 18.85
N VAL A 744 -10.43 -5.78 18.43
CA VAL A 744 -11.79 -6.08 17.99
C VAL A 744 -12.00 -5.45 16.62
N GLU A 745 -12.57 -6.21 15.70
CA GLU A 745 -12.93 -5.76 14.36
C GLU A 745 -14.41 -6.00 14.13
N VAL A 746 -15.13 -5.01 13.64
CA VAL A 746 -16.54 -5.10 13.29
C VAL A 746 -16.72 -4.57 11.87
N SER A 747 -17.46 -5.32 11.06
CA SER A 747 -17.91 -4.82 9.76
C SER A 747 -19.38 -5.13 9.55
N PHE A 748 -20.07 -4.24 8.83
CA PHE A 748 -21.45 -4.46 8.45
C PHE A 748 -21.72 -3.89 7.07
N LYS A 749 -22.69 -4.47 6.38
CA LYS A 749 -23.25 -3.97 5.12
C LYS A 749 -24.76 -4.13 5.14
N TRP A 750 -25.43 -3.02 4.89
CA TRP A 750 -26.85 -2.96 4.63
C TRP A 750 -27.05 -2.69 3.15
N ASP A 751 -27.86 -3.51 2.47
CA ASP A 751 -28.19 -3.39 1.05
C ASP A 751 -29.70 -3.50 0.87
N LYS A 752 -30.33 -2.52 0.24
CA LYS A 752 -31.78 -2.52 0.01
C LYS A 752 -32.14 -1.97 -1.35
N ARG A 753 -32.82 -2.77 -2.12
CA ARG A 753 -33.55 -2.32 -3.30
C ARG A 753 -34.97 -1.93 -2.86
N ILE A 754 -35.36 -0.68 -3.10
CA ILE A 754 -36.69 -0.15 -2.78
C ILE A 754 -37.68 -0.52 -3.88
N ASN A 755 -37.28 -0.27 -5.14
CA ASN A 755 -37.99 -0.61 -6.35
C ASN A 755 -37.00 -0.66 -7.53
N ASP A 756 -37.47 -0.80 -8.77
CA ASP A 756 -36.61 -0.90 -9.96
C ASP A 756 -35.77 0.35 -10.25
N ASN A 757 -36.21 1.49 -9.75
CA ASN A 757 -35.54 2.76 -9.95
C ASN A 757 -34.59 3.14 -8.79
N TRP A 758 -34.80 2.59 -7.58
CA TRP A 758 -34.13 3.01 -6.36
C TRP A 758 -33.48 1.84 -5.63
N SER A 759 -32.18 1.92 -5.41
CA SER A 759 -31.46 1.08 -4.46
C SER A 759 -30.47 1.92 -3.68
N TYR A 760 -30.20 1.50 -2.42
CA TYR A 760 -29.15 2.10 -1.62
C TYR A 760 -28.43 1.05 -0.79
N TRP A 761 -27.22 1.34 -0.46
CA TRP A 761 -26.43 0.53 0.45
C TRP A 761 -25.67 1.43 1.44
N VAL A 762 -25.43 0.89 2.63
CA VAL A 762 -24.56 1.47 3.66
C VAL A 762 -23.62 0.38 4.13
N SER A 763 -22.34 0.66 4.20
CA SER A 763 -21.38 -0.25 4.82
C SER A 763 -20.48 0.52 5.78
N GLY A 764 -20.13 -0.16 6.88
CA GLY A 764 -19.23 0.42 7.85
C GLY A 764 -18.31 -0.63 8.44
N ASN A 765 -17.17 -0.15 8.90
CA ASN A 765 -16.23 -0.96 9.66
C ASN A 765 -15.63 -0.14 10.80
N TYR A 766 -15.25 -0.86 11.84
CA TYR A 766 -14.58 -0.32 13.01
C TYR A 766 -13.51 -1.31 13.46
N SER A 767 -12.37 -0.83 13.87
CA SER A 767 -11.30 -1.64 14.42
C SER A 767 -10.66 -0.93 15.61
N TYR A 768 -10.48 -1.66 16.69
CA TYR A 768 -9.70 -1.29 17.85
C TYR A 768 -8.47 -2.20 17.94
N ASN A 769 -7.28 -1.65 18.16
CA ASN A 769 -6.05 -2.41 18.36
C ASN A 769 -5.19 -1.78 19.46
N LYS A 770 -4.80 -2.57 20.44
CA LYS A 770 -3.78 -2.23 21.43
C LYS A 770 -2.46 -2.91 21.06
N ASN A 771 -1.44 -2.14 20.71
CA ASN A 771 -0.08 -2.59 20.49
C ASN A 771 0.74 -2.38 21.77
N GLU A 772 1.55 -3.36 22.18
CA GLU A 772 2.34 -3.28 23.39
C GLU A 772 3.60 -4.17 23.30
N LEU A 773 4.76 -3.63 23.60
CA LEU A 773 5.98 -4.39 23.86
C LEU A 773 5.91 -4.92 25.28
N VAL A 774 5.58 -6.20 25.47
CA VAL A 774 5.32 -6.80 26.79
C VAL A 774 6.58 -7.35 27.46
N LYS A 775 7.63 -7.59 26.68
CA LYS A 775 8.89 -8.12 27.18
C LYS A 775 10.06 -7.66 26.31
N ALA A 776 11.17 -7.33 26.92
CA ALA A 776 12.49 -7.18 26.30
C ALA A 776 13.55 -7.67 27.29
N GLN A 777 14.47 -8.53 26.83
CA GLN A 777 15.40 -9.24 27.72
C GLN A 777 16.67 -8.45 27.95
N ASN A 778 16.74 -7.23 28.33
CA ASN A 778 17.96 -6.58 28.81
C ASN A 778 17.80 -5.08 29.02
N SER A 779 18.50 -4.52 29.96
CA SER A 779 18.72 -3.09 30.19
C SER A 779 19.37 -2.34 28.99
N TYR A 780 19.95 -3.04 28.03
CA TYR A 780 20.52 -2.45 26.79
C TYR A 780 19.48 -1.81 25.88
N PHE A 781 18.21 -2.21 25.94
CA PHE A 781 17.13 -1.59 25.14
C PHE A 781 16.73 -0.22 25.64
N ALA A 782 16.88 0.06 26.93
CA ALA A 782 16.58 1.37 27.51
C ALA A 782 17.35 2.52 26.82
N ASN A 783 18.38 2.20 26.05
CA ASN A 783 19.23 3.16 25.37
C ASN A 783 18.99 3.27 23.86
N TYR A 784 18.10 2.44 23.27
CA TYR A 784 17.82 2.59 21.84
C TYR A 784 16.83 3.71 21.59
N ILE A 785 17.35 4.82 21.11
CA ILE A 785 16.64 6.05 20.84
C ILE A 785 16.43 6.27 19.33
N GLY A 786 15.41 7.04 18.99
CA GLY A 786 15.10 7.35 17.60
C GLY A 786 14.22 8.58 17.45
N GLY A 787 13.71 8.81 16.24
CA GLY A 787 12.91 9.96 15.94
C GLY A 787 13.73 11.25 16.03
N GLY A 788 14.92 11.26 15.42
CA GLY A 788 15.81 12.42 15.37
C GLY A 788 15.17 13.58 14.60
N LEU A 789 15.40 14.81 15.07
CA LEU A 789 14.88 16.04 14.48
C LEU A 789 15.92 16.79 13.63
N GLY A 790 17.13 16.26 13.47
CA GLY A 790 18.22 16.93 12.75
C GLY A 790 18.87 18.09 13.51
N ASN A 791 18.43 18.36 14.73
CA ASN A 791 18.95 19.44 15.60
C ASN A 791 19.56 18.91 16.91
N GLY A 792 19.97 17.64 16.92
CA GLY A 792 20.50 16.97 18.12
C GLY A 792 19.42 16.48 19.08
N GLN A 793 18.16 16.78 18.84
CA GLN A 793 17.03 16.28 19.63
C GLN A 793 16.47 14.97 19.06
N TRP A 794 15.94 14.12 19.93
CA TRP A 794 15.26 12.87 19.58
C TRP A 794 13.95 12.76 20.37
N THR A 795 13.00 11.98 19.82
CA THR A 795 11.61 11.99 20.30
C THR A 795 11.07 10.63 20.70
N LYS A 796 11.78 9.53 20.43
CA LYS A 796 11.27 8.16 20.62
C LYS A 796 12.29 7.27 21.34
N GLN A 797 11.77 6.31 22.09
CA GLN A 797 12.56 5.24 22.71
C GLN A 797 11.75 3.94 22.73
N VAL A 798 12.45 2.80 22.74
CA VAL A 798 11.83 1.48 22.97
C VAL A 798 11.56 1.31 24.46
N LEU A 799 10.30 1.12 24.84
CA LEU A 799 9.86 1.04 26.23
C LEU A 799 8.98 -0.19 26.44
N VAL A 800 9.30 -1.00 27.45
CA VAL A 800 8.45 -2.12 27.86
C VAL A 800 7.18 -1.61 28.53
N GLY A 801 6.04 -2.19 28.18
CA GLY A 801 4.71 -1.74 28.60
C GLY A 801 4.06 -0.74 27.66
N GLU A 802 4.80 -0.22 26.67
CA GLU A 802 4.35 0.80 25.75
C GLU A 802 4.22 0.27 24.32
N ALA A 803 3.50 1.02 23.47
CA ALA A 803 3.40 0.72 22.05
C ALA A 803 4.73 0.95 21.33
N LEU A 804 5.03 0.15 20.30
CA LEU A 804 6.20 0.35 19.46
C LEU A 804 6.20 1.76 18.84
N GLY A 805 7.31 2.50 18.99
CA GLY A 805 7.45 3.85 18.47
C GLY A 805 6.70 4.92 19.27
N SER A 806 6.45 4.70 20.55
CA SER A 806 5.92 5.71 21.47
C SER A 806 6.85 6.91 21.59
N PHE A 807 6.26 8.09 21.67
CA PHE A 807 7.00 9.32 21.93
C PHE A 807 7.46 9.39 23.39
N TYR A 808 8.74 9.71 23.57
CA TYR A 808 9.40 9.82 24.87
C TYR A 808 10.15 11.15 24.94
N VAL A 809 9.52 12.15 25.53
CA VAL A 809 9.92 13.54 25.46
C VAL A 809 9.81 14.24 26.83
N TYR A 810 10.40 15.41 26.98
CA TYR A 810 10.24 16.18 28.20
C TYR A 810 8.80 16.72 28.32
N GLN A 811 8.23 16.63 29.52
CA GLN A 811 6.95 17.25 29.82
C GLN A 811 7.14 18.75 30.05
N VAL A 812 6.34 19.57 29.38
CA VAL A 812 6.24 20.99 29.73
C VAL A 812 5.45 21.12 31.05
N THR A 813 6.09 21.65 32.09
CA THR A 813 5.52 21.77 33.42
C THR A 813 4.93 23.16 33.67
N GLY A 814 5.34 24.19 32.90
CA GLY A 814 4.87 25.53 33.02
C GLY A 814 5.72 26.53 32.24
N LYS A 815 5.73 27.77 32.65
CA LYS A 815 6.57 28.83 32.12
C LYS A 815 7.25 29.58 33.30
N ASN A 816 8.50 29.98 33.07
CA ASN A 816 9.23 30.83 34.01
C ASN A 816 8.80 32.28 33.89
N ALA A 817 9.42 33.17 34.69
CA ALA A 817 9.13 34.60 34.72
C ALA A 817 9.36 35.33 33.36
N ASP A 818 10.23 34.76 32.50
CA ASP A 818 10.56 35.28 31.17
C ASP A 818 9.68 34.66 30.08
N GLY A 819 8.72 33.79 30.45
CA GLY A 819 7.81 33.14 29.51
C GLY A 819 8.37 31.94 28.80
N ASN A 820 9.57 31.48 29.13
CA ASN A 820 10.17 30.29 28.60
C ASN A 820 9.59 29.03 29.26
N PHE A 821 9.45 27.95 28.50
CA PHE A 821 8.97 26.68 29.05
C PHE A 821 9.88 26.14 30.14
N THR A 822 9.27 25.64 31.21
CA THR A 822 9.92 24.78 32.20
C THR A 822 9.59 23.31 31.87
N TYR A 823 10.53 22.42 32.16
CA TYR A 823 10.44 21.01 31.76
C TYR A 823 10.60 20.10 32.97
N SER A 824 10.08 18.88 32.85
CA SER A 824 10.40 17.80 33.79
C SER A 824 11.88 17.47 33.76
N ASP A 825 12.41 16.94 34.86
CA ASP A 825 13.81 16.49 34.94
C ASP A 825 14.06 15.30 34.01
N GLU A 826 13.09 14.40 33.92
CA GLU A 826 13.14 13.21 33.06
C GLU A 826 12.11 13.29 31.93
N ARG A 827 12.36 12.51 30.88
CA ARG A 827 11.40 12.35 29.79
C ARG A 827 10.20 11.50 30.23
N VAL A 828 9.07 11.71 29.60
CA VAL A 828 7.81 10.97 29.83
C VAL A 828 7.27 10.37 28.55
N VAL A 829 6.48 9.31 28.68
CA VAL A 829 5.73 8.76 27.57
C VAL A 829 4.58 9.70 27.22
N ALA A 830 4.53 10.15 25.96
CA ALA A 830 3.55 11.12 25.50
C ALA A 830 2.60 10.54 24.42
N GLY A 831 2.43 9.22 24.40
CA GLY A 831 1.58 8.49 23.48
C GLY A 831 2.32 7.97 22.24
N SER A 832 1.59 7.36 21.32
CA SER A 832 2.13 6.71 20.14
C SER A 832 1.55 7.28 18.85
N TYR A 833 2.31 7.18 17.76
CA TYR A 833 1.80 7.51 16.43
C TYR A 833 0.87 6.43 15.87
N LEU A 834 0.87 5.23 16.47
CA LEU A 834 -0.03 4.15 16.05
C LEU A 834 -1.46 4.47 16.46
N PRO A 835 -2.43 4.34 15.54
CA PRO A 835 -3.82 4.55 15.89
C PRO A 835 -4.33 3.44 16.80
N THR A 836 -5.09 3.81 17.82
CA THR A 836 -5.80 2.87 18.69
C THR A 836 -7.06 2.35 18.03
N TYR A 837 -7.74 3.19 17.25
CA TYR A 837 -8.93 2.79 16.51
C TYR A 837 -8.96 3.43 15.12
N THR A 838 -9.55 2.68 14.18
CA THR A 838 -9.85 3.15 12.83
C THR A 838 -11.29 2.82 12.47
N TYR A 839 -11.91 3.63 11.65
CA TYR A 839 -13.28 3.41 11.21
C TYR A 839 -13.48 3.93 9.79
N GLY A 840 -14.38 3.27 9.08
CA GLY A 840 -14.82 3.66 7.75
C GLY A 840 -16.33 3.56 7.63
N LEU A 841 -16.94 4.51 6.93
CA LEU A 841 -18.35 4.48 6.58
C LEU A 841 -18.48 4.83 5.10
N SER A 842 -19.19 3.98 4.39
CA SER A 842 -19.48 4.15 2.97
C SER A 842 -20.98 4.12 2.73
N PHE A 843 -21.45 4.98 1.85
CA PHE A 843 -22.85 5.09 1.49
C PHE A 843 -22.99 5.20 -0.04
N GLY A 844 -24.01 4.57 -0.62
CA GLY A 844 -24.29 4.72 -2.04
C GLY A 844 -25.76 4.59 -2.36
N ILE A 845 -26.14 5.33 -3.41
CA ILE A 845 -27.50 5.35 -3.97
C ILE A 845 -27.39 5.12 -5.48
N ASN A 846 -28.30 4.27 -6.01
CA ASN A 846 -28.58 4.23 -7.45
C ASN A 846 -30.00 4.67 -7.67
N TYR A 847 -30.18 5.65 -8.56
CA TYR A 847 -31.47 6.12 -8.99
C TYR A 847 -31.58 6.11 -10.52
N ARG A 848 -32.31 5.16 -11.06
CA ARG A 848 -32.39 4.92 -12.52
C ARG A 848 -30.97 4.74 -13.10
N LYS A 849 -30.50 5.77 -13.87
CA LYS A 849 -29.19 5.80 -14.53
C LYS A 849 -28.12 6.61 -13.77
N PHE A 850 -28.50 7.19 -12.64
CA PHE A 850 -27.58 7.90 -11.77
C PHE A 850 -27.06 6.98 -10.67
N ASP A 851 -25.78 7.10 -10.37
CA ASP A 851 -25.13 6.52 -9.21
C ASP A 851 -24.43 7.62 -8.39
N PHE A 852 -24.55 7.52 -7.07
CA PHE A 852 -23.89 8.40 -6.11
C PHE A 852 -23.25 7.57 -5.02
N SER A 853 -22.04 7.93 -4.61
CA SER A 853 -21.39 7.29 -3.48
C SER A 853 -20.48 8.24 -2.72
N VAL A 854 -20.36 7.97 -1.40
CA VAL A 854 -19.46 8.66 -0.48
C VAL A 854 -18.73 7.61 0.35
N ASP A 855 -17.41 7.73 0.43
CA ASP A 855 -16.56 6.91 1.29
C ASP A 855 -15.85 7.82 2.32
N THR A 856 -15.83 7.40 3.58
CA THR A 856 -15.13 8.11 4.65
C THR A 856 -14.11 7.23 5.33
N TYR A 857 -13.12 7.83 5.95
CA TYR A 857 -12.12 7.14 6.77
C TYR A 857 -11.72 8.01 7.95
N GLY A 858 -11.60 7.41 9.11
CA GLY A 858 -11.17 8.07 10.31
C GLY A 858 -10.21 7.24 11.14
N VAL A 859 -9.36 7.93 11.86
CA VAL A 859 -8.33 7.39 12.75
C VAL A 859 -8.41 8.11 14.07
N GLY A 860 -8.09 7.45 15.17
CA GLY A 860 -7.99 8.10 16.43
C GLY A 860 -7.18 7.38 17.48
N GLY A 861 -6.88 8.12 18.56
CA GLY A 861 -6.03 7.67 19.65
C GLY A 861 -4.53 7.71 19.35
N ASN A 862 -4.13 8.21 18.17
CA ASN A 862 -2.74 8.44 17.80
C ASN A 862 -2.30 9.86 18.09
N LYS A 863 -0.98 10.05 18.21
CA LYS A 863 -0.30 11.33 18.34
C LYS A 863 0.58 11.62 17.15
N VAL A 864 0.75 12.89 16.84
CA VAL A 864 1.69 13.39 15.84
C VAL A 864 2.64 14.36 16.51
N TYR A 865 3.93 14.20 16.25
CA TYR A 865 4.94 15.14 16.63
C TYR A 865 5.11 16.19 15.52
N ASN A 866 4.85 17.46 15.82
CA ASN A 866 5.01 18.55 14.85
C ASN A 866 6.49 18.92 14.74
N GLY A 867 7.20 18.19 13.88
CA GLY A 867 8.65 18.30 13.70
C GLY A 867 9.08 19.64 13.08
N LYS A 868 8.29 20.20 12.16
CA LYS A 868 8.58 21.50 11.53
C LYS A 868 8.60 22.61 12.59
N LYS A 869 7.58 22.61 13.46
CA LYS A 869 7.49 23.54 14.59
C LYS A 869 8.60 23.34 15.61
N ALA A 870 9.00 22.09 15.86
CA ALA A 870 10.03 21.71 16.81
C ALA A 870 11.47 21.89 16.31
N GLN A 871 11.68 22.05 15.02
CA GLN A 871 13.01 22.24 14.43
C GLN A 871 13.37 23.71 14.20
N ARG A 872 12.48 24.62 14.55
CA ARG A 872 12.66 26.05 14.29
C ARG A 872 13.68 26.68 15.22
N PHE A 873 14.49 27.61 14.66
CA PHE A 873 15.43 28.45 15.38
C PHE A 873 15.10 29.95 15.25
N GLY A 874 15.84 30.77 15.93
CA GLY A 874 15.79 32.23 15.74
C GLY A 874 16.08 32.65 14.30
N GLY A 875 15.41 33.70 13.83
CA GLY A 875 15.50 34.17 12.45
C GLY A 875 14.73 33.34 11.42
N GLU A 876 14.07 32.24 11.84
CA GLU A 876 13.17 31.46 11.02
C GLU A 876 11.73 31.93 11.15
N ASN A 877 10.86 31.58 10.19
CA ASN A 877 9.46 31.99 10.18
C ASN A 877 8.63 31.25 11.26
N ILE A 878 7.47 31.78 11.57
CA ILE A 878 6.52 31.23 12.54
C ILE A 878 5.13 31.13 11.93
N GLU A 879 4.25 30.34 12.55
CA GLU A 879 2.83 30.31 12.20
C GLU A 879 2.18 31.67 12.53
N TYR A 880 1.32 32.14 11.62
CA TYR A 880 0.61 33.43 11.79
C TYR A 880 -0.10 33.54 13.14
N ALA A 881 -0.75 32.47 13.58
CA ALA A 881 -1.51 32.40 14.82
C ALA A 881 -0.64 32.37 16.09
N TYR A 882 0.68 32.18 15.98
CA TYR A 882 1.56 32.13 17.17
C TYR A 882 1.49 33.39 17.99
N LEU A 883 1.53 34.55 17.33
CA LEU A 883 1.51 35.86 17.98
C LEU A 883 0.15 36.25 18.58
N ASP A 884 -0.91 35.52 18.25
CA ASP A 884 -2.23 35.74 18.82
C ASP A 884 -2.34 35.19 20.27
N SER A 885 -1.40 34.34 20.69
CA SER A 885 -1.43 33.64 21.98
C SER A 885 -0.05 33.38 22.60
N PHE A 886 0.96 34.18 22.26
CA PHE A 886 2.29 34.02 22.87
C PHE A 886 2.33 34.72 24.26
N TRP A 887 3.24 34.22 25.09
CA TRP A 887 3.49 34.87 26.38
C TRP A 887 4.19 36.24 26.20
N SER A 888 3.70 37.21 26.88
CA SER A 888 4.36 38.50 27.11
C SER A 888 3.96 39.03 28.50
N PRO A 889 4.63 40.06 29.06
CA PRO A 889 4.19 40.69 30.29
C PRO A 889 2.74 41.19 30.24
N ALA A 890 2.25 41.56 29.07
CA ALA A 890 0.85 41.95 28.84
C ALA A 890 -0.09 40.76 28.69
N THR A 891 0.43 39.57 28.28
CA THR A 891 -0.32 38.33 28.06
C THR A 891 0.34 37.16 28.78
N PRO A 892 0.46 37.16 30.15
CA PRO A 892 1.21 36.16 30.90
C PRO A 892 0.63 34.74 30.79
N ASN A 893 -0.63 34.61 30.41
CA ASN A 893 -1.35 33.34 30.21
C ASN A 893 -1.36 32.88 28.75
N GLY A 894 -0.59 33.50 27.84
CA GLY A 894 -0.48 33.10 26.46
C GLY A 894 -0.18 31.58 26.33
N ALA A 895 -0.82 30.88 25.42
CA ALA A 895 -0.65 29.42 25.23
C ALA A 895 0.76 29.09 24.73
N ASN A 896 1.31 29.91 23.85
CA ASN A 896 2.67 29.74 23.32
C ASN A 896 3.71 30.34 24.29
N PRO A 897 4.97 29.91 24.27
CA PRO A 897 6.05 30.55 25.07
C PRO A 897 6.37 31.94 24.54
N ALA A 898 7.23 32.65 25.25
CA ALA A 898 7.84 33.84 24.72
C ALA A 898 8.62 33.57 23.44
N PRO A 899 8.76 34.54 22.52
CA PRO A 899 9.66 34.41 21.39
C PRO A 899 11.08 34.03 21.85
N PHE A 900 11.69 33.05 21.20
CA PHE A 900 12.99 32.46 21.59
C PHE A 900 13.90 32.20 20.39
N ASN A 901 15.21 32.21 20.67
CA ASN A 901 16.27 31.97 19.70
C ASN A 901 17.05 30.65 19.96
N GLU A 902 16.65 29.87 20.95
CA GLU A 902 17.33 28.63 21.30
C GLU A 902 16.78 27.44 20.55
N VAL A 903 17.60 26.36 20.53
CA VAL A 903 17.14 25.06 19.98
C VAL A 903 15.99 24.53 20.85
N PRO A 904 14.81 24.31 20.29
CA PRO A 904 13.67 23.78 21.05
C PRO A 904 13.97 22.37 21.60
N ARG A 905 13.68 22.14 22.88
CA ARG A 905 13.73 20.79 23.47
C ARG A 905 12.59 19.93 22.92
N ALA A 906 12.92 18.67 22.65
CA ALA A 906 11.89 17.68 22.31
C ALA A 906 10.94 17.50 23.52
N SER A 907 9.73 18.03 23.39
CA SER A 907 8.78 18.14 24.51
C SER A 907 7.33 17.87 24.11
N THR A 908 6.47 17.72 25.13
CA THR A 908 5.03 17.51 24.97
C THR A 908 4.31 18.67 24.26
N TYR A 909 4.90 19.86 24.18
CA TYR A 909 4.34 21.01 23.45
C TYR A 909 4.19 20.75 21.95
N TYR A 910 5.06 19.91 21.38
CA TYR A 910 5.05 19.57 19.96
C TYR A 910 4.24 18.31 19.65
N ILE A 911 3.69 17.65 20.69
CA ILE A 911 2.84 16.49 20.52
C ILE A 911 1.39 16.91 20.40
N GLU A 912 0.80 16.66 19.24
CA GLU A 912 -0.56 17.05 18.94
C GLU A 912 -1.46 15.81 18.74
N ASP A 913 -2.77 16.01 18.81
CA ASP A 913 -3.75 14.98 18.53
C ASP A 913 -3.75 14.65 17.02
N GLY A 914 -3.38 13.41 16.68
CA GLY A 914 -3.35 12.92 15.32
C GLY A 914 -4.68 12.41 14.79
N SER A 915 -5.74 12.47 15.61
CA SER A 915 -7.07 11.99 15.20
C SER A 915 -7.65 12.82 14.08
N TYR A 916 -8.32 12.16 13.15
CA TYR A 916 -9.01 12.81 12.03
C TYR A 916 -10.18 11.99 11.50
N LEU A 917 -11.10 12.68 10.83
CA LEU A 917 -12.11 12.14 9.93
C LEU A 917 -11.94 12.79 8.56
N ARG A 918 -11.84 11.99 7.51
CA ARG A 918 -11.76 12.46 6.14
C ARG A 918 -12.86 11.87 5.29
N ILE A 919 -13.43 12.68 4.40
CA ILE A 919 -14.20 12.18 3.27
C ILE A 919 -13.21 11.81 2.19
N ASN A 920 -13.02 10.49 1.97
CA ASN A 920 -12.04 9.99 1.02
C ASN A 920 -12.50 10.17 -0.43
N ASN A 921 -13.81 10.01 -0.68
CA ASN A 921 -14.33 10.00 -2.02
C ASN A 921 -15.80 10.44 -2.04
N ILE A 922 -16.15 11.31 -2.99
CA ILE A 922 -17.54 11.61 -3.37
C ILE A 922 -17.61 11.42 -4.88
N THR A 923 -18.41 10.49 -5.35
CA THR A 923 -18.58 10.22 -6.77
C THR A 923 -20.03 10.34 -7.17
N ILE A 924 -20.30 11.02 -8.29
CA ILE A 924 -21.56 11.05 -8.98
C ILE A 924 -21.36 10.57 -10.42
N GLY A 925 -22.17 9.62 -10.86
CA GLY A 925 -22.09 9.05 -12.19
C GLY A 925 -23.44 9.04 -12.88
N TYR A 926 -23.42 9.11 -14.21
CA TYR A 926 -24.58 8.98 -15.06
C TYR A 926 -24.28 8.02 -16.22
N THR A 927 -25.08 6.97 -16.34
CA THR A 927 -25.01 6.04 -17.47
C THR A 927 -25.94 6.53 -18.56
N LEU A 928 -25.37 6.85 -19.72
CA LEU A 928 -26.16 7.33 -20.89
C LEU A 928 -27.15 6.27 -21.38
N PRO A 929 -28.29 6.67 -21.96
CA PRO A 929 -29.11 5.76 -22.73
C PRO A 929 -28.31 5.12 -23.86
N LYS A 930 -28.68 3.91 -24.29
CA LYS A 930 -28.04 3.27 -25.44
C LYS A 930 -28.29 4.13 -26.70
N ILE A 931 -27.23 4.80 -27.17
CA ILE A 931 -27.29 5.75 -28.29
C ILE A 931 -26.89 5.06 -29.61
N ILE A 932 -25.91 4.12 -29.51
CA ILE A 932 -25.32 3.42 -30.64
C ILE A 932 -25.45 1.93 -30.37
N GLU A 933 -25.91 1.14 -31.34
CA GLU A 933 -26.17 -0.28 -31.19
C GLU A 933 -24.93 -1.11 -30.80
N LYS A 934 -23.75 -0.70 -31.30
CA LYS A 934 -22.46 -1.34 -31.03
C LYS A 934 -21.81 -0.96 -29.68
N ILE A 935 -22.34 0.06 -28.97
CA ILE A 935 -21.83 0.49 -27.68
C ILE A 935 -22.77 -0.02 -26.59
N GLU A 936 -22.27 -0.94 -25.76
CA GLU A 936 -23.05 -1.56 -24.67
C GLU A 936 -23.37 -0.53 -23.58
N ARG A 937 -22.37 0.29 -23.21
CA ARG A 937 -22.50 1.22 -22.08
C ARG A 937 -21.56 2.41 -22.23
N VAL A 938 -22.08 3.60 -21.92
CA VAL A 938 -21.29 4.83 -21.72
C VAL A 938 -21.67 5.40 -20.37
N ARG A 939 -20.70 5.58 -19.49
CA ARG A 939 -20.87 6.24 -18.18
C ARG A 939 -19.92 7.41 -18.08
N ILE A 940 -20.45 8.58 -17.74
CA ILE A 940 -19.69 9.77 -17.37
C ILE A 940 -19.78 9.95 -15.84
N TYR A 941 -18.72 10.43 -15.24
CA TYR A 941 -18.70 10.63 -13.78
C TYR A 941 -17.80 11.78 -13.36
N ALA A 942 -18.11 12.35 -12.21
CA ALA A 942 -17.27 13.31 -11.51
C ALA A 942 -16.93 12.75 -10.13
N THR A 943 -15.69 12.92 -9.70
CA THR A 943 -15.22 12.46 -8.39
C THR A 943 -14.40 13.54 -7.70
N ALA A 944 -14.68 13.74 -6.42
CA ALA A 944 -13.86 14.52 -5.52
C ALA A 944 -13.14 13.55 -4.55
N ILE A 945 -11.80 13.49 -4.61
CA ILE A 945 -10.97 12.67 -3.73
C ILE A 945 -10.44 13.57 -2.62
N ASN A 946 -10.56 13.13 -1.37
CA ASN A 946 -10.13 13.84 -0.16
C ASN A 946 -10.67 15.28 -0.08
N PRO A 947 -11.94 15.59 -0.45
CA PRO A 947 -12.42 16.97 -0.48
C PRO A 947 -12.43 17.64 0.89
N LEU A 948 -12.68 16.90 1.98
CA LEU A 948 -12.83 17.43 3.33
C LEU A 948 -12.03 16.59 4.33
N LEU A 949 -11.30 17.30 5.21
CA LEU A 949 -10.54 16.76 6.34
C LEU A 949 -10.95 17.49 7.63
N PHE A 950 -11.34 16.74 8.64
CA PHE A 950 -11.67 17.24 9.96
C PHE A 950 -10.60 16.74 10.94
N THR A 951 -9.78 17.65 11.47
CA THR A 951 -8.69 17.34 12.42
C THR A 951 -8.39 18.54 13.30
N LYS A 952 -7.86 18.26 14.48
CA LYS A 952 -7.30 19.29 15.40
C LYS A 952 -5.81 19.51 15.17
N TYR A 953 -5.15 18.68 14.37
CA TYR A 953 -3.72 18.79 14.09
C TYR A 953 -3.41 20.12 13.38
N SER A 954 -2.40 20.86 13.86
CA SER A 954 -2.09 22.20 13.36
C SER A 954 -1.25 22.19 12.08
N GLY A 955 -0.44 21.16 11.81
CA GLY A 955 0.42 21.03 10.64
C GLY A 955 -0.33 20.75 9.33
N TYR A 956 0.39 20.35 8.27
CA TYR A 956 -0.18 20.12 6.93
C TYR A 956 -1.09 18.89 6.88
N SER A 957 -0.67 17.78 7.49
CA SER A 957 -1.44 16.54 7.48
C SER A 957 -1.28 15.73 8.75
N PRO A 958 -2.37 15.17 9.34
CA PRO A 958 -2.26 14.20 10.43
C PRO A 958 -1.81 12.83 9.94
N GLU A 959 -1.86 12.54 8.62
CA GLU A 959 -1.31 11.35 8.01
C GLU A 959 0.17 11.56 7.70
N VAL A 960 1.00 11.35 8.70
CA VAL A 960 2.44 11.55 8.56
C VAL A 960 3.10 10.26 8.14
N VAL A 961 3.54 10.24 6.89
CA VAL A 961 4.46 9.24 6.36
C VAL A 961 5.85 9.89 6.45
N GLY A 962 6.57 9.64 7.52
CA GLY A 962 7.93 10.17 7.66
C GLY A 962 8.89 9.60 6.62
N GLY A 963 10.03 10.25 6.38
CA GLY A 963 11.02 9.87 5.37
C GLY A 963 11.55 8.42 5.48
N ASP A 964 11.48 7.82 6.67
CA ASP A 964 11.72 6.37 6.90
C ASP A 964 10.44 5.70 7.42
N ASN A 965 9.50 5.46 6.52
CA ASN A 965 8.22 4.79 6.81
C ASN A 965 8.37 3.39 7.38
N ALA A 966 9.51 2.79 7.16
CA ALA A 966 9.78 1.43 7.58
C ALA A 966 10.15 1.36 9.05
N ASN A 967 10.70 2.37 9.67
CA ASN A 967 11.19 2.33 11.04
C ASN A 967 10.26 3.01 12.05
N PRO A 968 9.59 2.26 12.98
CA PRO A 968 8.77 2.84 14.03
C PRO A 968 9.52 3.84 14.93
N LEU A 969 10.84 3.68 15.05
CA LEU A 969 11.72 4.59 15.74
C LEU A 969 12.31 5.68 14.85
N GLY A 970 12.03 5.65 13.53
CA GLY A 970 12.41 6.70 12.60
C GLY A 970 11.40 7.85 12.54
N GLY A 971 11.20 8.38 11.36
CA GLY A 971 10.33 9.52 11.09
C GLY A 971 8.82 9.27 11.19
N ALA A 972 8.36 8.02 11.42
CA ALA A 972 6.94 7.70 11.48
C ALA A 972 6.21 8.52 12.56
N GLY A 973 5.16 9.23 12.20
CA GLY A 973 4.40 10.12 13.10
C GLY A 973 5.09 11.44 13.43
N ILE A 974 6.22 11.77 12.80
CA ILE A 974 6.90 13.06 12.92
C ILE A 974 6.73 13.83 11.61
N GLU A 975 5.99 14.94 11.64
CA GLU A 975 5.84 15.81 10.48
C GLU A 975 7.05 16.72 10.33
N LEU A 976 8.09 16.22 9.67
CA LEU A 976 9.27 17.00 9.31
C LEU A 976 9.30 17.15 7.79
N ASP A 977 9.93 16.22 7.08
CA ASP A 977 9.97 16.20 5.62
C ASP A 977 8.84 15.33 5.07
N ALA A 978 7.59 15.80 5.19
CA ALA A 978 6.40 15.09 4.77
C ALA A 978 5.71 15.84 3.61
N TYR A 979 5.31 15.08 2.59
CA TYR A 979 4.53 15.61 1.48
C TYR A 979 3.09 15.87 1.95
N PRO A 980 2.52 17.08 1.76
CA PRO A 980 1.16 17.38 2.18
C PRO A 980 0.12 16.54 1.47
N THR A 981 -0.97 16.18 2.15
CA THR A 981 -2.11 15.51 1.51
C THR A 981 -2.80 16.43 0.51
N ASN A 982 -3.32 15.80 -0.56
CA ASN A 982 -3.96 16.49 -1.68
C ASN A 982 -5.47 16.26 -1.68
N LYS A 983 -6.23 17.26 -2.12
CA LYS A 983 -7.60 17.10 -2.62
C LYS A 983 -7.58 17.13 -4.14
N THR A 984 -8.35 16.23 -4.77
CA THR A 984 -8.37 16.07 -6.23
C THR A 984 -9.81 16.12 -6.73
N TYR A 985 -10.04 16.87 -7.81
CA TYR A 985 -11.32 16.89 -8.52
C TYR A 985 -11.10 16.35 -9.93
N LEU A 986 -11.85 15.35 -10.33
CA LEU A 986 -11.69 14.71 -11.62
C LEU A 986 -13.01 14.41 -12.32
N PHE A 987 -12.93 14.32 -13.64
CA PHE A 987 -13.99 13.87 -14.53
C PHE A 987 -13.54 12.65 -15.31
N GLY A 988 -14.43 11.69 -15.48
CA GLY A 988 -14.08 10.44 -16.14
C GLY A 988 -15.18 9.90 -17.03
N LEU A 989 -14.76 8.99 -17.89
CA LEU A 989 -15.55 8.32 -18.92
C LEU A 989 -15.26 6.82 -18.89
N ASN A 990 -16.31 5.99 -18.85
CA ASN A 990 -16.21 4.55 -19.05
C ASN A 990 -17.03 4.16 -20.27
N VAL A 991 -16.46 3.45 -21.23
CA VAL A 991 -17.12 2.96 -22.44
C VAL A 991 -16.92 1.46 -22.56
N SER A 992 -17.97 0.71 -22.88
CA SER A 992 -17.91 -0.72 -23.16
C SER A 992 -18.59 -1.00 -24.52
N PHE A 993 -17.91 -1.79 -25.36
CA PHE A 993 -18.33 -2.17 -26.69
C PHE A 993 -18.67 -3.65 -26.77
#